data_4f4d1e43bf467d4d9b63ee99ebd8c57c
#
_entry.id   4f4d1e43bf467d4d9b63ee99ebd8c57c
#
_cell.length_a   1.000
_cell.length_b   1.000
_cell.length_c   1.000
_cell.angle_alpha   90.00
_cell.angle_beta   90.00
_cell.angle_gamma   90.00
#
_symmetry.space_group_name_H-M   'P 1'
#
loop_
_entity.id
_entity.type
_entity.pdbx_description
1 polymer ?
#
loop_
_entity_poly.entity_id
_entity_poly.type
_entity_poly.pdbx_seq_one_letter_code
_entity_poly.pdbx_strand_id
1 'polypeptide(L)'
;MRNSFCIFFLLWVTLDVYSGEKCLFTIGSDFIVTDTISKNLSDTSRIFNLSDVVVKGSNIITKSDRLILIPTSNMQKASSSAWDLLSKIKLPGVIVDRQNKNATTINGSNILFKINNIDATIADFLTIIPSDVKKIEFFDKLGARYNDSNISAIINIVTKRHTSGGQFGLYEDAALTTMSLYNSAYVKFNKANSLFSLSYNSKYRDYSNSYTDTYLENEDVEISRKGVESPYGYFLQNIDAAYNYYKNNFTFNIKFNYSTNRNTNQNCSQEIFDKKSLIGNSFRSPKDKSHSPAIDLFSEYKISSKQSLLFNMVGKILQTNYDYSYAENVNENNSHFEYGVEGKRKSLITEIMHTYSLKNLSWDSGLRYKYSDTHNLYSYDITNDFDSKDQNLYAYTQFSGNVKNIYYMGGIGINWVSFKEGGNSFNKVLYRPLGRIKYMPLDNFSMSYQFSMQPTIPSLSTLSGITKNLNRYEFETGNSALRPYDNIKHKLSLSWNPNRWYISLNYNIESAKNLFASGIYCQNGKSGYQHINFDSKTVRKIDFYTSFDIIKDMLFIDGYISYNYYKFKIEDETFSLTDYTYGGKIVFYLKNFSANISFNHNPKELFGMKSFYGESTGSVDCSYKYKRMTFSLGVWNPFKKYVQSSGFEYARNGLYKTEYFRIKDNANMITLGVSYDINWGKSYKARNKRLNNSDNTDGIVK
;
A
#
# COMPACT_ATOMS: atom_id res chain seq x y z
N MET A 1 -9.21 -38.72 8.72
CA MET A 1 -10.57 -38.59 8.15
C MET A 1 -10.66 -37.18 7.58
N ARG A 2 -10.55 -37.09 6.27
CA ARG A 2 -10.57 -35.89 5.46
C ARG A 2 -12.03 -35.55 5.15
N ASN A 3 -12.60 -34.49 5.64
CA ASN A 3 -13.85 -33.94 5.13
C ASN A 3 -13.58 -32.57 4.52
N SER A 4 -13.42 -32.58 3.20
CA SER A 4 -13.40 -31.42 2.35
C SER A 4 -14.85 -30.95 2.13
N PHE A 5 -15.21 -29.77 2.61
CA PHE A 5 -16.41 -29.08 2.17
C PHE A 5 -16.03 -28.17 0.99
N CYS A 6 -16.07 -28.75 -0.22
CA CYS A 6 -16.16 -27.96 -1.45
C CYS A 6 -17.63 -27.79 -1.79
N ILE A 7 -18.19 -26.61 -1.59
CA ILE A 7 -19.50 -26.27 -2.16
C ILE A 7 -19.25 -25.83 -3.61
N PHE A 8 -19.39 -26.79 -4.52
CA PHE A 8 -19.51 -26.55 -5.96
C PHE A 8 -20.94 -26.18 -6.28
N PHE A 9 -21.21 -24.93 -6.59
CA PHE A 9 -22.40 -24.55 -7.34
C PHE A 9 -22.10 -24.67 -8.82
N LEU A 10 -22.32 -25.84 -9.38
CA LEU A 10 -22.40 -26.08 -10.83
C LEU A 10 -23.77 -25.66 -11.32
N LEU A 11 -23.85 -24.47 -11.89
CA LEU A 11 -24.99 -24.08 -12.72
C LEU A 11 -24.72 -24.62 -14.13
N TRP A 12 -25.51 -25.62 -14.53
CA TRP A 12 -25.63 -26.06 -15.92
C TRP A 12 -26.21 -24.94 -16.76
N VAL A 13 -25.44 -24.37 -17.68
CA VAL A 13 -25.94 -23.52 -18.78
C VAL A 13 -25.78 -24.32 -20.05
N THR A 14 -26.90 -24.81 -20.60
CA THR A 14 -26.96 -25.37 -21.95
C THR A 14 -26.73 -24.24 -22.95
N LEU A 15 -25.68 -24.40 -23.74
CA LEU A 15 -25.40 -23.55 -24.91
C LEU A 15 -26.18 -24.07 -26.08
N ASP A 16 -27.25 -23.35 -26.46
CA ASP A 16 -27.82 -23.44 -27.79
C ASP A 16 -27.02 -22.56 -28.77
N VAL A 17 -26.29 -23.21 -29.63
CA VAL A 17 -25.62 -22.56 -30.75
C VAL A 17 -26.62 -22.41 -31.89
N TYR A 18 -27.01 -21.16 -32.20
CA TYR A 18 -27.66 -20.87 -33.49
C TYR A 18 -26.73 -20.02 -34.36
N SER A 19 -26.53 -20.56 -35.56
CA SER A 19 -25.69 -20.05 -36.63
C SER A 19 -26.32 -18.88 -37.38
N GLY A 20 -25.44 -17.96 -37.77
CA GLY A 20 -25.59 -17.20 -39.04
C GLY A 20 -26.15 -15.79 -38.90
N GLU A 21 -25.34 -14.80 -39.20
CA GLU A 21 -25.53 -13.88 -40.32
C GLU A 21 -24.46 -12.77 -40.34
N LYS A 22 -24.11 -12.40 -41.57
CA LYS A 22 -23.06 -11.46 -41.98
C LYS A 22 -23.38 -10.03 -41.51
N CYS A 23 -22.43 -9.30 -40.97
CA CYS A 23 -22.50 -7.85 -40.84
C CYS A 23 -21.65 -7.15 -41.89
N LEU A 24 -22.34 -6.43 -42.78
CA LEU A 24 -21.79 -5.41 -43.69
C LEU A 24 -21.41 -4.15 -42.85
N PHE A 25 -20.27 -3.58 -43.16
CA PHE A 25 -19.91 -2.23 -42.74
C PHE A 25 -20.58 -1.19 -43.57
N THR A 26 -21.29 -0.25 -42.97
CA THR A 26 -21.66 1.03 -43.57
C THR A 26 -21.20 2.18 -42.70
N ILE A 27 -20.40 3.05 -43.29
CA ILE A 27 -19.97 4.34 -42.76
C ILE A 27 -21.07 5.35 -43.13
N GLY A 28 -21.61 6.05 -42.16
CA GLY A 28 -22.58 7.12 -42.35
C GLY A 28 -22.23 8.34 -41.46
N SER A 29 -22.12 9.47 -42.16
CA SER A 29 -21.76 10.79 -41.70
C SER A 29 -22.91 11.56 -41.04
N ASP A 30 -22.53 12.53 -40.21
CA ASP A 30 -23.14 13.82 -39.86
C ASP A 30 -24.62 13.91 -39.45
N PHE A 31 -24.82 14.36 -38.21
CA PHE A 31 -25.97 15.21 -37.86
C PHE A 31 -25.58 16.37 -36.95
N ILE A 32 -25.74 17.57 -37.52
CA ILE A 32 -25.76 18.87 -36.80
C ILE A 32 -27.19 19.04 -36.28
N VAL A 33 -27.32 19.30 -34.99
CA VAL A 33 -28.56 19.81 -34.39
C VAL A 33 -28.30 21.15 -33.75
N THR A 34 -28.86 22.18 -34.34
CA THR A 34 -29.00 23.53 -33.78
C THR A 34 -30.19 23.54 -32.81
N ASP A 35 -29.96 23.97 -31.60
CA ASP A 35 -31.03 24.17 -30.63
C ASP A 35 -31.23 25.64 -30.27
N THR A 36 -32.48 26.04 -30.42
CA THR A 36 -33.02 27.37 -30.22
C THR A 36 -33.24 27.66 -28.74
N ILE A 37 -32.88 28.90 -28.31
CA ILE A 37 -33.02 29.42 -26.97
C ILE A 37 -34.48 29.83 -26.70
N SER A 38 -35.10 29.42 -25.62
CA SER A 38 -36.19 30.10 -24.94
C SER A 38 -35.85 30.51 -23.53
N LYS A 39 -35.87 31.84 -23.28
CA LYS A 39 -35.76 32.49 -21.97
C LYS A 39 -37.04 32.29 -21.16
N ASN A 40 -36.91 31.90 -19.88
CA ASN A 40 -37.79 32.40 -18.84
C ASN A 40 -37.01 32.58 -17.53
N LEU A 41 -37.20 33.76 -16.96
CA LEU A 41 -36.61 34.27 -15.73
C LEU A 41 -37.33 33.72 -14.50
N SER A 42 -36.56 33.58 -13.46
CA SER A 42 -36.80 33.68 -12.02
C SER A 42 -36.51 32.39 -11.24
N ASP A 43 -35.38 32.30 -10.60
CA ASP A 43 -35.31 32.21 -9.14
C ASP A 43 -33.85 32.30 -8.64
N THR A 44 -33.65 33.02 -7.57
CA THR A 44 -32.34 33.33 -7.00
C THR A 44 -31.90 32.29 -5.99
N SER A 45 -31.21 31.25 -6.45
CA SER A 45 -30.28 30.49 -5.62
C SER A 45 -29.05 30.15 -6.46
N ARG A 46 -27.95 30.92 -6.28
CA ARG A 46 -26.70 30.66 -6.98
C ARG A 46 -26.03 29.41 -6.45
N ILE A 47 -26.48 28.25 -6.93
CA ILE A 47 -25.67 27.05 -6.99
C ILE A 47 -24.79 27.23 -8.22
N PHE A 48 -23.50 27.44 -8.05
CA PHE A 48 -22.55 27.32 -9.15
C PHE A 48 -22.48 25.84 -9.57
N ASN A 49 -23.42 25.43 -10.42
CA ASN A 49 -23.23 24.30 -11.28
C ASN A 49 -22.20 24.74 -12.33
N LEU A 50 -20.94 24.35 -12.11
CA LEU A 50 -19.98 24.33 -13.21
C LEU A 50 -20.56 23.38 -14.25
N SER A 51 -21.03 23.93 -15.38
CA SER A 51 -21.45 23.21 -16.57
C SER A 51 -20.41 22.14 -16.88
N ASP A 52 -20.88 20.97 -17.30
CA ASP A 52 -20.02 19.88 -17.77
C ASP A 52 -19.11 20.42 -18.87
N VAL A 53 -17.85 20.68 -18.55
CA VAL A 53 -16.84 21.00 -19.53
C VAL A 53 -16.59 19.72 -20.30
N VAL A 54 -17.15 19.60 -21.50
CA VAL A 54 -16.77 18.57 -22.46
C VAL A 54 -15.34 18.89 -22.90
N VAL A 55 -14.39 18.36 -22.16
CA VAL A 55 -12.96 18.48 -22.48
C VAL A 55 -12.69 17.55 -23.66
N LYS A 56 -12.62 18.10 -24.88
CA LYS A 56 -11.96 17.47 -26.04
C LYS A 56 -10.43 17.46 -25.77
N GLY A 57 -9.98 16.76 -24.73
CA GLY A 57 -8.60 16.78 -24.27
C GLY A 57 -8.18 15.47 -23.64
N SER A 58 -6.98 15.44 -23.11
CA SER A 58 -6.41 14.33 -22.34
C SER A 58 -7.31 13.96 -21.14
N ASN A 59 -7.45 12.65 -20.87
CA ASN A 59 -8.15 12.15 -19.68
C ASN A 59 -7.39 12.46 -18.36
N ILE A 60 -6.23 13.10 -18.47
CA ILE A 60 -5.39 13.54 -17.35
C ILE A 60 -5.37 15.06 -17.33
N ILE A 61 -5.81 15.67 -16.23
CA ILE A 61 -5.81 17.13 -16.01
C ILE A 61 -4.84 17.45 -14.89
N THR A 62 -3.83 18.25 -15.20
CA THR A 62 -2.87 18.75 -14.20
C THR A 62 -3.45 19.95 -13.46
N LYS A 63 -3.57 19.86 -12.14
CA LYS A 63 -3.93 20.98 -11.24
C LYS A 63 -2.71 21.44 -10.44
N SER A 64 -2.86 22.54 -9.74
CA SER A 64 -1.78 23.11 -8.92
C SER A 64 -1.29 22.12 -7.84
N ASP A 65 -2.19 21.40 -7.21
CA ASP A 65 -1.94 20.52 -6.06
C ASP A 65 -2.05 19.01 -6.38
N ARG A 66 -2.69 18.63 -7.51
CA ARG A 66 -3.01 17.24 -7.85
C ARG A 66 -3.10 16.98 -9.35
N LEU A 67 -3.12 15.69 -9.72
CA LEU A 67 -3.59 15.23 -11.02
C LEU A 67 -5.04 14.74 -10.88
N ILE A 68 -5.87 15.04 -11.89
CA ILE A 68 -7.23 14.53 -12.00
C ILE A 68 -7.29 13.61 -13.21
N LEU A 69 -7.72 12.36 -12.99
CA LEU A 69 -7.93 11.37 -14.02
C LEU A 69 -9.44 11.13 -14.17
N ILE A 70 -9.93 11.23 -15.40
CA ILE A 70 -11.34 11.02 -15.71
C ILE A 70 -11.48 9.68 -16.45
N PRO A 71 -12.06 8.64 -15.80
CA PRO A 71 -12.27 7.35 -16.47
C PRO A 71 -13.24 7.49 -17.67
N THR A 72 -12.89 6.90 -18.79
CA THR A 72 -13.77 6.87 -19.95
C THR A 72 -14.91 5.87 -19.77
N SER A 73 -15.95 5.99 -20.59
CA SER A 73 -17.07 5.03 -20.57
C SER A 73 -16.60 3.59 -20.88
N ASN A 74 -15.62 3.41 -21.77
CA ASN A 74 -15.06 2.09 -22.07
C ASN A 74 -14.32 1.50 -20.87
N MET A 75 -13.48 2.30 -20.18
CA MET A 75 -12.78 1.87 -18.96
C MET A 75 -13.78 1.47 -17.86
N GLN A 76 -14.84 2.27 -17.65
CA GLN A 76 -15.88 1.98 -16.66
C GLN A 76 -16.68 0.71 -16.98
N LYS A 77 -17.04 0.50 -18.27
CA LYS A 77 -17.79 -0.68 -18.71
C LYS A 77 -16.97 -1.96 -18.64
N ALA A 78 -15.68 -1.89 -18.95
CA ALA A 78 -14.77 -3.03 -18.97
C ALA A 78 -14.14 -3.37 -17.60
N SER A 79 -14.52 -2.67 -16.54
CA SER A 79 -14.01 -2.91 -15.19
C SER A 79 -15.06 -3.51 -14.27
N SER A 80 -14.62 -4.39 -13.33
CA SER A 80 -15.48 -5.04 -12.34
C SER A 80 -15.72 -4.16 -11.10
N SER A 81 -14.73 -3.37 -10.70
CA SER A 81 -14.77 -2.53 -9.50
C SER A 81 -13.92 -1.28 -9.68
N ALA A 82 -13.95 -0.35 -8.73
CA ALA A 82 -13.04 0.79 -8.75
C ALA A 82 -11.57 0.39 -8.57
N TRP A 83 -11.28 -0.71 -7.89
CA TRP A 83 -9.93 -1.27 -7.81
C TRP A 83 -9.44 -1.79 -9.17
N ASP A 84 -10.27 -2.56 -9.86
CA ASP A 84 -9.98 -3.06 -11.20
C ASP A 84 -9.82 -1.89 -12.20
N LEU A 85 -10.67 -0.85 -12.08
CA LEU A 85 -10.52 0.38 -12.87
C LEU A 85 -9.19 1.08 -12.58
N LEU A 86 -8.76 1.16 -11.30
CA LEU A 86 -7.50 1.79 -10.90
C LEU A 86 -6.29 1.06 -11.50
N SER A 87 -6.31 -0.27 -11.55
CA SER A 87 -5.23 -1.08 -12.14
C SER A 87 -5.07 -0.85 -13.64
N LYS A 88 -6.14 -0.46 -14.31
CA LYS A 88 -6.24 -0.28 -15.77
C LYS A 88 -6.15 1.19 -16.21
N ILE A 89 -6.11 2.17 -15.31
CA ILE A 89 -5.98 3.59 -15.67
C ILE A 89 -4.50 4.03 -15.71
N LYS A 90 -4.22 5.09 -16.45
CA LYS A 90 -2.88 5.72 -16.48
C LYS A 90 -2.65 6.48 -15.18
N LEU A 91 -1.86 5.93 -14.27
CA LEU A 91 -1.58 6.52 -12.98
C LEU A 91 -0.07 6.76 -12.83
N PRO A 92 0.40 8.00 -13.07
CA PRO A 92 1.83 8.29 -13.09
C PRO A 92 2.51 7.96 -11.76
N GLY A 93 3.61 7.21 -11.83
CA GLY A 93 4.41 6.93 -10.65
C GLY A 93 3.83 5.92 -9.65
N VAL A 94 2.79 5.17 -10.04
CA VAL A 94 2.13 4.17 -9.20
C VAL A 94 2.17 2.80 -9.86
N ILE A 95 2.61 1.81 -9.11
CA ILE A 95 2.55 0.38 -9.45
C ILE A 95 1.32 -0.20 -8.76
N VAL A 96 0.41 -0.79 -9.51
CA VAL A 96 -0.79 -1.46 -8.98
C VAL A 96 -0.64 -2.95 -9.19
N ASP A 97 -0.47 -3.70 -8.11
CA ASP A 97 -0.49 -5.16 -8.10
C ASP A 97 -1.93 -5.65 -7.91
N ARG A 98 -2.55 -6.03 -9.02
CA ARG A 98 -3.94 -6.50 -9.03
C ARG A 98 -4.10 -7.81 -8.26
N GLN A 99 -3.12 -8.71 -8.36
CA GLN A 99 -3.20 -10.05 -7.77
C GLN A 99 -3.03 -10.02 -6.25
N ASN A 100 -2.04 -9.30 -5.76
CA ASN A 100 -1.82 -9.15 -4.32
C ASN A 100 -2.74 -8.12 -3.67
N LYS A 101 -3.55 -7.39 -4.46
CA LYS A 101 -4.40 -6.29 -3.98
C LYS A 101 -3.57 -5.25 -3.22
N ASN A 102 -2.50 -4.78 -3.87
CA ASN A 102 -1.59 -3.78 -3.32
C ASN A 102 -1.27 -2.70 -4.36
N ALA A 103 -0.91 -1.51 -3.92
CA ALA A 103 -0.33 -0.50 -4.79
C ALA A 103 0.71 0.32 -4.01
N THR A 104 1.81 0.59 -4.68
CA THR A 104 2.93 1.38 -4.17
C THR A 104 3.34 2.43 -5.20
N THR A 105 4.09 3.43 -4.77
CA THR A 105 4.79 4.29 -5.73
C THR A 105 5.94 3.51 -6.39
N ILE A 106 6.48 4.00 -7.53
CA ILE A 106 7.68 3.42 -8.18
C ILE A 106 8.83 3.26 -7.18
N ASN A 107 8.91 4.13 -6.18
CA ASN A 107 9.93 4.10 -5.14
C ASN A 107 9.60 3.18 -3.94
N GLY A 108 8.58 2.32 -4.06
CA GLY A 108 8.17 1.39 -2.99
C GLY A 108 7.41 2.02 -1.82
N SER A 109 7.10 3.33 -1.88
CA SER A 109 6.45 4.02 -0.76
C SER A 109 4.94 3.77 -0.71
N ASN A 110 4.38 3.87 0.51
CA ASN A 110 2.97 3.64 0.77
C ASN A 110 2.05 4.72 0.16
N ILE A 111 0.87 4.28 -0.27
CA ILE A 111 -0.20 5.12 -0.81
C ILE A 111 -1.39 5.09 0.14
N LEU A 112 -1.92 6.28 0.47
CA LEU A 112 -3.18 6.41 1.19
C LEU A 112 -4.34 6.43 0.19
N PHE A 113 -5.30 5.55 0.39
CA PHE A 113 -6.52 5.51 -0.41
C PHE A 113 -7.63 6.31 0.25
N LYS A 114 -8.44 7.00 -0.59
CA LYS A 114 -9.60 7.78 -0.14
C LYS A 114 -10.80 7.59 -1.06
N ILE A 115 -11.99 7.72 -0.48
CA ILE A 115 -13.25 7.81 -1.20
C ILE A 115 -13.93 9.11 -0.77
N ASN A 116 -14.12 10.04 -1.70
CA ASN A 116 -14.71 11.36 -1.41
C ASN A 116 -13.99 12.11 -0.27
N ASN A 117 -12.65 12.11 -0.29
CA ASN A 117 -11.74 12.67 0.72
C ASN A 117 -11.71 11.96 2.08
N ILE A 118 -12.26 10.77 2.16
CA ILE A 118 -12.36 9.97 3.37
C ILE A 118 -11.42 8.77 3.21
N ASP A 119 -10.60 8.49 4.22
CA ASP A 119 -9.64 7.39 4.18
C ASP A 119 -10.36 6.05 3.96
N ALA A 120 -9.82 5.22 3.11
CA ALA A 120 -10.41 3.98 2.66
C ALA A 120 -9.34 2.89 2.49
N THR A 121 -9.78 1.65 2.32
CA THR A 121 -8.92 0.51 1.99
C THR A 121 -9.14 0.06 0.55
N ILE A 122 -8.28 -0.82 0.07
CA ILE A 122 -8.48 -1.49 -1.21
C ILE A 122 -9.77 -2.33 -1.19
N ALA A 123 -10.10 -2.92 -0.05
CA ALA A 123 -11.38 -3.62 0.14
C ALA A 123 -12.59 -2.70 -0.07
N ASP A 124 -12.53 -1.44 0.41
CA ASP A 124 -13.58 -0.45 0.14
C ASP A 124 -13.66 -0.10 -1.36
N PHE A 125 -12.53 -0.08 -2.10
CA PHE A 125 -12.50 0.15 -3.54
C PHE A 125 -13.13 -0.99 -4.35
N LEU A 126 -13.03 -2.22 -3.88
CA LEU A 126 -13.72 -3.38 -4.48
C LEU A 126 -15.24 -3.25 -4.41
N THR A 127 -15.76 -2.50 -3.44
CA THR A 127 -17.20 -2.28 -3.25
C THR A 127 -17.77 -1.09 -4.04
N ILE A 128 -16.98 -0.43 -4.90
CA ILE A 128 -17.41 0.70 -5.72
C ILE A 128 -17.61 0.23 -7.15
N ILE A 129 -18.80 0.47 -7.71
CA ILE A 129 -19.09 0.20 -9.09
C ILE A 129 -18.36 1.20 -10.00
N PRO A 130 -17.67 0.75 -11.05
CA PRO A 130 -16.90 1.64 -11.93
C PRO A 130 -17.70 2.79 -12.52
N SER A 131 -18.98 2.58 -12.86
CA SER A 131 -19.87 3.62 -13.41
C SER A 131 -20.15 4.77 -12.43
N ASP A 132 -19.93 4.55 -11.12
CA ASP A 132 -20.10 5.56 -10.10
C ASP A 132 -18.82 6.39 -9.87
N VAL A 133 -17.69 5.99 -10.42
CA VAL A 133 -16.46 6.76 -10.35
C VAL A 133 -16.56 7.97 -11.28
N LYS A 134 -16.64 9.17 -10.70
CA LYS A 134 -16.67 10.43 -11.45
C LYS A 134 -15.27 10.84 -11.88
N LYS A 135 -14.30 10.78 -10.99
CA LYS A 135 -12.89 11.12 -11.21
C LYS A 135 -12.01 10.45 -10.16
N ILE A 136 -10.73 10.31 -10.47
CA ILE A 136 -9.69 9.91 -9.53
C ILE A 136 -8.75 11.09 -9.35
N GLU A 137 -8.51 11.50 -8.12
CA GLU A 137 -7.56 12.55 -7.76
C GLU A 137 -6.31 11.91 -7.20
N PHE A 138 -5.17 12.25 -7.75
CA PHE A 138 -3.87 11.75 -7.36
C PHE A 138 -3.00 12.88 -6.83
N PHE A 139 -2.56 12.74 -5.59
CA PHE A 139 -1.67 13.67 -4.91
C PHE A 139 -0.32 12.98 -4.70
N ASP A 140 0.70 13.42 -5.38
CA ASP A 140 2.07 12.88 -5.31
C ASP A 140 2.99 13.70 -4.40
N LYS A 141 2.46 14.75 -3.80
CA LYS A 141 3.18 15.68 -2.92
C LYS A 141 2.26 16.12 -1.80
N LEU A 142 2.56 15.62 -0.60
CA LEU A 142 1.69 15.77 0.55
C LEU A 142 2.08 16.99 1.39
N GLY A 143 1.10 17.51 2.15
CA GLY A 143 1.26 18.63 3.05
C GLY A 143 1.65 18.25 4.49
N ALA A 144 1.67 19.26 5.38
CA ALA A 144 2.12 19.12 6.78
C ALA A 144 1.36 18.04 7.56
N ARG A 145 0.06 17.87 7.31
CA ARG A 145 -0.77 16.83 7.95
C ARG A 145 -0.17 15.43 7.85
N TYR A 146 0.55 15.13 6.77
CA TYR A 146 1.09 13.79 6.48
C TYR A 146 2.62 13.71 6.64
N ASN A 147 3.27 14.79 7.05
CA ASN A 147 4.74 14.85 7.12
C ASN A 147 5.33 14.01 8.28
N ASP A 148 4.51 13.49 9.19
CA ASP A 148 4.89 12.55 10.25
C ASP A 148 4.56 11.08 9.91
N SER A 149 4.00 10.84 8.72
CA SER A 149 3.60 9.51 8.25
C SER A 149 4.51 9.00 7.13
N ASN A 150 4.56 7.69 6.95
CA ASN A 150 5.30 7.04 5.86
C ASN A 150 4.47 6.94 4.56
N ILE A 151 3.63 7.97 4.31
CA ILE A 151 2.78 8.06 3.12
C ILE A 151 3.43 9.01 2.14
N SER A 152 3.55 8.60 0.88
CA SER A 152 4.16 9.40 -0.19
C SER A 152 3.18 9.88 -1.24
N ALA A 153 1.99 9.27 -1.32
CA ALA A 153 0.95 9.68 -2.26
C ALA A 153 -0.45 9.40 -1.71
N ILE A 154 -1.45 10.09 -2.27
CA ILE A 154 -2.88 9.85 -1.98
C ILE A 154 -3.61 9.61 -3.28
N ILE A 155 -4.45 8.57 -3.32
CA ILE A 155 -5.40 8.29 -4.40
C ILE A 155 -6.80 8.47 -3.83
N ASN A 156 -7.54 9.48 -4.31
CA ASN A 156 -8.90 9.77 -3.88
C ASN A 156 -9.89 9.51 -5.03
N ILE A 157 -10.77 8.52 -4.86
CA ILE A 157 -11.87 8.27 -5.79
C ILE A 157 -13.05 9.16 -5.41
N VAL A 158 -13.47 10.02 -6.36
CA VAL A 158 -14.67 10.84 -6.21
C VAL A 158 -15.81 10.14 -6.93
N THR A 159 -16.86 9.79 -6.18
CA THR A 159 -18.04 9.08 -6.71
C THR A 159 -19.19 10.01 -7.06
N LYS A 160 -20.12 9.53 -7.90
CA LYS A 160 -21.41 10.15 -8.13
C LYS A 160 -22.24 10.13 -6.84
N ARG A 161 -23.12 11.09 -6.69
CA ARG A 161 -24.04 11.18 -5.54
C ARG A 161 -25.33 10.44 -5.84
N HIS A 162 -25.77 9.63 -4.90
CA HIS A 162 -27.01 8.84 -5.00
C HIS A 162 -27.92 9.12 -3.81
N THR A 163 -29.25 9.07 -3.99
CA THR A 163 -30.22 9.52 -2.97
C THR A 163 -30.87 8.41 -2.15
N SER A 164 -31.17 7.26 -2.76
CA SER A 164 -31.78 6.11 -2.03
C SER A 164 -31.51 4.82 -2.80
N GLY A 165 -31.45 3.68 -2.12
CA GLY A 165 -31.30 2.38 -2.75
C GLY A 165 -30.36 1.46 -1.97
N GLY A 166 -30.00 0.35 -2.60
CA GLY A 166 -29.06 -0.60 -2.04
C GLY A 166 -28.15 -1.19 -3.08
N GLN A 167 -27.15 -1.88 -2.59
CA GLN A 167 -26.16 -2.59 -3.40
C GLN A 167 -25.75 -3.86 -2.66
N PHE A 168 -25.63 -4.94 -3.41
CA PHE A 168 -25.01 -6.19 -2.97
C PHE A 168 -23.98 -6.59 -4.00
N GLY A 169 -22.83 -7.08 -3.57
CA GLY A 169 -21.80 -7.59 -4.46
C GLY A 169 -21.02 -8.74 -3.87
N LEU A 170 -20.58 -9.61 -4.76
CA LEU A 170 -19.67 -10.71 -4.50
C LEU A 170 -18.49 -10.60 -5.46
N TYR A 171 -17.30 -10.89 -4.97
CA TYR A 171 -16.08 -10.97 -5.75
C TYR A 171 -15.27 -12.17 -5.27
N GLU A 172 -14.86 -13.00 -6.21
CA GLU A 172 -13.96 -14.13 -5.97
C GLU A 172 -12.83 -14.11 -7.01
N ASP A 173 -11.62 -14.39 -6.58
CA ASP A 173 -10.43 -14.52 -7.41
C ASP A 173 -9.66 -15.76 -6.91
N ALA A 174 -9.66 -16.81 -7.69
CA ALA A 174 -9.10 -18.12 -7.34
C ALA A 174 -7.98 -18.49 -8.30
N ALA A 175 -6.88 -19.04 -7.78
CA ALA A 175 -5.90 -19.70 -8.62
C ALA A 175 -6.37 -21.15 -8.94
N LEU A 176 -6.17 -21.55 -10.19
CA LEU A 176 -6.48 -22.90 -10.66
C LEU A 176 -5.29 -23.87 -10.50
N THR A 177 -4.08 -23.33 -10.41
CA THR A 177 -2.81 -24.09 -10.38
C THR A 177 -2.27 -24.28 -8.97
N THR A 178 -2.80 -23.54 -8.00
CA THR A 178 -2.39 -23.61 -6.59
C THR A 178 -3.53 -23.11 -5.70
N MET A 179 -3.42 -23.33 -4.38
CA MET A 179 -4.44 -22.85 -3.46
C MET A 179 -4.21 -21.38 -3.10
N SER A 180 -4.85 -20.50 -3.84
CA SER A 180 -4.85 -19.06 -3.61
C SER A 180 -6.24 -18.50 -3.88
N LEU A 181 -6.90 -18.01 -2.83
CA LEU A 181 -8.27 -17.51 -2.88
C LEU A 181 -8.32 -16.08 -2.32
N TYR A 182 -9.07 -15.22 -2.97
CA TYR A 182 -9.47 -13.92 -2.46
C TYR A 182 -10.97 -13.76 -2.62
N ASN A 183 -11.68 -13.58 -1.52
CA ASN A 183 -13.14 -13.42 -1.50
C ASN A 183 -13.52 -12.06 -0.91
N SER A 184 -14.54 -11.43 -1.48
CA SER A 184 -15.15 -10.23 -0.94
C SER A 184 -16.66 -10.29 -1.13
N ALA A 185 -17.40 -10.03 -0.06
CA ALA A 185 -18.87 -9.90 -0.08
C ALA A 185 -19.24 -8.61 0.60
N TYR A 186 -20.23 -7.88 0.06
CA TYR A 186 -20.68 -6.66 0.69
C TYR A 186 -22.16 -6.36 0.42
N VAL A 187 -22.76 -5.67 1.38
CA VAL A 187 -24.09 -5.09 1.25
C VAL A 187 -24.07 -3.64 1.71
N LYS A 188 -24.76 -2.79 0.97
CA LYS A 188 -24.95 -1.37 1.28
C LYS A 188 -26.41 -1.02 1.17
N PHE A 189 -26.91 -0.24 2.11
CA PHE A 189 -28.26 0.26 2.12
C PHE A 189 -28.27 1.74 2.45
N ASN A 190 -28.88 2.53 1.60
CA ASN A 190 -28.97 3.97 1.74
C ASN A 190 -30.42 4.42 1.81
N LYS A 191 -30.76 5.21 2.83
CA LYS A 191 -32.08 5.85 3.00
C LYS A 191 -31.87 7.31 3.38
N ALA A 192 -32.29 8.22 2.51
CA ALA A 192 -32.14 9.67 2.68
C ALA A 192 -30.67 10.09 2.92
N ASN A 193 -30.32 10.48 4.14
CA ASN A 193 -28.99 10.97 4.52
C ASN A 193 -28.11 9.89 5.17
N SER A 194 -28.61 8.67 5.31
CA SER A 194 -27.97 7.57 6.03
C SER A 194 -27.54 6.47 5.06
N LEU A 195 -26.33 5.95 5.23
CA LEU A 195 -25.79 4.79 4.51
C LEU A 195 -25.27 3.79 5.54
N PHE A 196 -25.77 2.57 5.50
CA PHE A 196 -25.26 1.41 6.22
C PHE A 196 -24.47 0.54 5.24
N SER A 197 -23.34 0.01 5.68
CA SER A 197 -22.55 -0.95 4.91
C SER A 197 -22.00 -2.04 5.81
N LEU A 198 -21.99 -3.26 5.27
CA LEU A 198 -21.34 -4.42 5.85
C LEU A 198 -20.52 -5.07 4.76
N SER A 199 -19.28 -5.41 5.05
CA SER A 199 -18.42 -6.16 4.13
C SER A 199 -17.57 -7.20 4.86
N TYR A 200 -17.33 -8.29 4.17
CA TYR A 200 -16.42 -9.36 4.54
C TYR A 200 -15.38 -9.56 3.44
N ASN A 201 -14.12 -9.66 3.81
CA ASN A 201 -13.03 -9.92 2.89
C ASN A 201 -12.14 -11.00 3.48
N SER A 202 -11.68 -11.94 2.64
CA SER A 202 -10.72 -12.95 3.06
C SER A 202 -9.66 -13.18 1.98
N LYS A 203 -8.45 -13.52 2.43
CA LYS A 203 -7.34 -13.93 1.58
C LYS A 203 -6.74 -15.21 2.17
N TYR A 204 -6.84 -16.29 1.42
CA TYR A 204 -6.31 -17.58 1.78
C TYR A 204 -5.20 -17.98 0.82
N ARG A 205 -4.08 -18.41 1.36
CA ARG A 205 -2.94 -18.98 0.64
C ARG A 205 -2.56 -20.29 1.31
N ASP A 206 -2.31 -21.32 0.51
CA ASP A 206 -1.78 -22.59 0.97
C ASP A 206 -0.96 -23.21 -0.16
N TYR A 207 0.29 -22.79 -0.22
CA TYR A 207 1.26 -23.21 -1.22
C TYR A 207 2.02 -24.45 -0.71
N SER A 208 2.34 -25.35 -1.61
CA SER A 208 3.07 -26.59 -1.28
C SER A 208 4.57 -26.45 -1.52
N ASN A 209 4.97 -25.52 -2.41
CA ASN A 209 6.31 -25.48 -2.99
C ASN A 209 6.97 -24.12 -2.74
N SER A 210 7.43 -23.92 -1.50
CA SER A 210 8.31 -22.80 -1.15
C SER A 210 9.61 -23.31 -0.57
N TYR A 211 10.67 -22.51 -0.65
CA TYR A 211 11.96 -22.84 -0.05
C TYR A 211 12.78 -21.60 0.26
N THR A 212 13.63 -21.69 1.29
CA THR A 212 14.52 -20.62 1.73
C THR A 212 15.96 -21.08 1.65
N ASP A 213 16.75 -20.44 0.80
CA ASP A 213 18.19 -20.63 0.75
C ASP A 213 18.87 -19.59 1.60
N THR A 214 19.85 -20.00 2.42
CA THR A 214 20.68 -19.10 3.21
C THR A 214 22.16 -19.42 3.05
N TYR A 215 22.98 -18.39 3.10
CA TYR A 215 24.44 -18.52 3.15
C TYR A 215 24.96 -17.58 4.23
N LEU A 216 25.88 -18.09 5.04
CA LEU A 216 26.55 -17.36 6.11
C LEU A 216 28.06 -17.61 6.01
N GLU A 217 28.83 -16.55 6.01
CA GLU A 217 30.30 -16.57 6.11
C GLU A 217 30.74 -15.57 7.15
N ASN A 218 31.56 -15.99 8.08
CA ASN A 218 32.29 -15.16 9.02
C ASN A 218 33.72 -15.73 9.21
N GLU A 219 34.49 -15.17 10.13
CA GLU A 219 35.89 -15.57 10.37
C GLU A 219 36.06 -17.07 10.72
N ASP A 220 35.04 -17.67 11.34
CA ASP A 220 35.10 -19.04 11.89
C ASP A 220 34.35 -20.08 11.04
N VAL A 221 33.31 -19.65 10.29
CA VAL A 221 32.40 -20.59 9.62
C VAL A 221 31.98 -20.13 8.23
N GLU A 222 31.80 -21.12 7.33
CA GLU A 222 31.20 -20.95 6.01
C GLU A 222 30.04 -21.96 5.87
N ILE A 223 28.82 -21.52 6.17
CA ILE A 223 27.63 -22.39 6.20
C ILE A 223 26.66 -21.99 5.09
N SER A 224 26.30 -22.94 4.24
CA SER A 224 25.15 -22.80 3.34
C SER A 224 24.00 -23.70 3.76
N ARG A 225 22.78 -23.17 3.73
CA ARG A 225 21.56 -23.95 3.95
C ARG A 225 20.72 -23.91 2.68
N LYS A 226 20.52 -25.06 2.05
CA LYS A 226 19.69 -25.22 0.85
C LYS A 226 18.28 -25.60 1.24
N GLY A 227 17.31 -24.80 0.83
CA GLY A 227 15.91 -25.01 1.11
C GLY A 227 15.38 -26.29 0.44
N VAL A 228 14.66 -27.08 1.21
CA VAL A 228 13.82 -28.18 0.73
C VAL A 228 12.41 -27.66 0.55
N GLU A 229 11.71 -28.11 -0.49
CA GLU A 229 10.32 -27.73 -0.75
C GLU A 229 9.45 -27.92 0.48
N SER A 230 8.85 -26.86 0.93
CA SER A 230 8.09 -26.77 2.18
C SER A 230 6.81 -25.98 1.95
N PRO A 231 5.74 -26.26 2.71
CA PRO A 231 4.50 -25.53 2.57
C PRO A 231 4.60 -24.10 3.12
N TYR A 232 3.85 -23.19 2.50
CA TYR A 232 3.73 -21.79 2.92
C TYR A 232 2.28 -21.31 2.81
N GLY A 233 1.68 -20.95 3.93
CA GLY A 233 0.27 -20.57 3.94
C GLY A 233 -0.09 -19.56 5.00
N TYR A 234 -1.17 -18.80 4.74
CA TYR A 234 -1.79 -17.89 5.68
C TYR A 234 -3.27 -17.65 5.37
N PHE A 235 -4.01 -17.22 6.37
CA PHE A 235 -5.40 -16.85 6.25
C PHE A 235 -5.66 -15.50 6.91
N LEU A 236 -6.02 -14.51 6.10
CA LEU A 236 -6.42 -13.17 6.52
C LEU A 236 -7.92 -13.02 6.38
N GLN A 237 -8.58 -12.44 7.37
CA GLN A 237 -10.01 -12.13 7.32
C GLN A 237 -10.24 -10.72 7.84
N ASN A 238 -11.22 -10.03 7.27
CA ASN A 238 -11.61 -8.69 7.66
C ASN A 238 -13.12 -8.52 7.54
N ILE A 239 -13.76 -8.06 8.62
CA ILE A 239 -15.17 -7.68 8.66
C ILE A 239 -15.24 -6.18 8.95
N ASP A 240 -15.98 -5.45 8.12
CA ASP A 240 -16.22 -4.02 8.30
C ASP A 240 -17.73 -3.77 8.37
N ALA A 241 -18.19 -3.08 9.42
CA ALA A 241 -19.55 -2.56 9.53
C ALA A 241 -19.47 -1.04 9.69
N ALA A 242 -20.16 -0.27 8.86
CA ALA A 242 -20.08 1.18 8.92
C ALA A 242 -21.45 1.85 8.76
N TYR A 243 -21.62 2.95 9.47
CA TYR A 243 -22.71 3.88 9.35
C TYR A 243 -22.20 5.24 8.95
N ASN A 244 -22.80 5.83 7.92
CA ASN A 244 -22.49 7.17 7.44
C ASN A 244 -23.75 8.02 7.46
N TYR A 245 -23.61 9.24 7.97
CA TYR A 245 -24.66 10.25 7.94
C TYR A 245 -24.13 11.51 7.26
N TYR A 246 -24.91 12.05 6.35
CA TYR A 246 -24.57 13.28 5.64
C TYR A 246 -25.80 14.17 5.50
N LYS A 247 -25.74 15.40 6.04
CA LYS A 247 -26.78 16.41 5.87
C LYS A 247 -26.14 17.78 5.81
N ASN A 248 -26.38 18.52 4.70
CA ASN A 248 -25.90 19.88 4.52
C ASN A 248 -24.40 20.07 4.87
N ASN A 249 -24.13 20.67 6.03
CA ASN A 249 -22.78 21.04 6.48
C ASN A 249 -22.13 19.97 7.37
N PHE A 250 -22.86 18.90 7.73
CA PHE A 250 -22.39 17.89 8.67
C PHE A 250 -22.22 16.55 8.00
N THR A 251 -21.08 15.95 8.19
CA THR A 251 -20.76 14.56 7.80
C THR A 251 -20.30 13.80 9.04
N PHE A 252 -20.87 12.63 9.27
CA PHE A 252 -20.49 11.74 10.36
C PHE A 252 -20.30 10.33 9.81
N ASN A 253 -19.28 9.63 10.30
CA ASN A 253 -19.04 8.22 10.00
C ASN A 253 -18.57 7.51 11.27
N ILE A 254 -19.11 6.31 11.52
CA ILE A 254 -18.56 5.37 12.47
C ILE A 254 -18.37 4.03 11.76
N LYS A 255 -17.21 3.42 11.93
CA LYS A 255 -16.85 2.13 11.35
C LYS A 255 -16.28 1.22 12.43
N PHE A 256 -16.84 0.05 12.55
CA PHE A 256 -16.28 -1.07 13.28
C PHE A 256 -15.51 -1.95 12.31
N ASN A 257 -14.29 -2.32 12.66
CA ASN A 257 -13.45 -3.24 11.91
C ASN A 257 -12.98 -4.38 12.82
N TYR A 258 -13.06 -5.60 12.33
CA TYR A 258 -12.47 -6.76 12.97
C TYR A 258 -11.61 -7.49 11.96
N SER A 259 -10.32 -7.60 12.24
CA SER A 259 -9.38 -8.33 11.38
C SER A 259 -8.68 -9.45 12.13
N THR A 260 -8.46 -10.56 11.43
CA THR A 260 -7.67 -11.68 11.93
C THR A 260 -6.62 -12.07 10.91
N ASN A 261 -5.47 -12.49 11.39
CA ASN A 261 -4.42 -13.12 10.60
C ASN A 261 -3.93 -14.37 11.32
N ARG A 262 -3.68 -15.42 10.56
CA ARG A 262 -3.00 -16.63 11.06
C ARG A 262 -2.16 -17.26 9.96
N ASN A 263 -0.98 -17.72 10.31
CA ASN A 263 -0.25 -18.65 9.48
C ASN A 263 -0.96 -20.01 9.51
N THR A 264 -1.24 -20.58 8.36
CA THR A 264 -1.81 -21.93 8.28
C THR A 264 -0.70 -22.97 8.21
N ASN A 265 0.40 -22.62 7.55
CA ASN A 265 1.56 -23.49 7.39
C ASN A 265 2.74 -22.64 6.87
N GLN A 266 3.80 -22.50 7.63
CA GLN A 266 5.00 -21.75 7.22
C GLN A 266 6.28 -22.47 7.64
N ASN A 267 6.28 -23.80 7.51
CA ASN A 267 7.43 -24.61 7.81
C ASN A 267 8.54 -24.41 6.78
N CYS A 268 9.78 -24.52 7.21
CA CYS A 268 10.95 -24.40 6.36
C CYS A 268 11.96 -25.48 6.73
N SER A 269 12.22 -26.39 5.80
CA SER A 269 13.24 -27.42 5.92
C SER A 269 14.44 -27.06 5.07
N GLN A 270 15.65 -27.31 5.60
CA GLN A 270 16.90 -27.00 4.87
C GLN A 270 17.94 -28.09 5.13
N GLU A 271 18.74 -28.39 4.11
CA GLU A 271 19.98 -29.13 4.23
C GLU A 271 21.13 -28.19 4.54
N ILE A 272 21.99 -28.57 5.49
CA ILE A 272 23.10 -27.74 5.97
C ILE A 272 24.42 -28.26 5.41
N PHE A 273 25.20 -27.37 4.81
CA PHE A 273 26.51 -27.66 4.24
C PHE A 273 27.57 -26.78 4.92
N ASP A 274 28.67 -27.40 5.32
CA ASP A 274 29.94 -26.72 5.59
C ASP A 274 30.75 -26.75 4.30
N LYS A 275 30.96 -25.55 3.73
CA LYS A 275 31.50 -25.40 2.36
C LYS A 275 30.67 -26.20 1.35
N LYS A 276 31.12 -27.43 1.00
CA LYS A 276 30.42 -28.29 0.03
C LYS A 276 29.98 -29.64 0.65
N SER A 277 30.33 -29.89 1.89
CA SER A 277 30.02 -31.15 2.59
C SER A 277 28.68 -31.06 3.30
N LEU A 278 27.77 -31.96 3.04
CA LEU A 278 26.52 -32.06 3.78
C LEU A 278 26.84 -32.48 5.21
N ILE A 279 26.50 -31.65 6.18
CA ILE A 279 26.77 -31.86 7.61
C ILE A 279 25.51 -32.06 8.45
N GLY A 280 24.32 -31.82 7.88
CA GLY A 280 23.08 -31.95 8.62
C GLY A 280 21.86 -31.33 7.96
N ASN A 281 20.84 -31.15 8.77
CA ASN A 281 19.59 -30.53 8.37
C ASN A 281 19.01 -29.61 9.45
N SER A 282 18.09 -28.72 9.06
CA SER A 282 17.33 -27.89 9.98
C SER A 282 15.85 -27.82 9.60
N PHE A 283 15.03 -27.56 10.60
CA PHE A 283 13.60 -27.37 10.47
C PHE A 283 13.16 -26.16 11.29
N ARG A 284 12.43 -25.25 10.66
CA ARG A 284 11.86 -24.05 11.28
C ARG A 284 10.34 -24.06 11.13
N SER A 285 9.63 -23.79 12.22
CA SER A 285 8.16 -23.74 12.24
C SER A 285 7.67 -22.51 13.02
N PRO A 286 7.54 -21.34 12.38
CA PRO A 286 6.90 -20.18 13.01
C PRO A 286 5.38 -20.36 12.97
N LYS A 287 4.70 -20.01 14.07
CA LYS A 287 3.24 -19.91 14.15
C LYS A 287 2.91 -18.46 14.52
N ASP A 288 2.04 -17.82 13.76
CA ASP A 288 1.62 -16.44 14.00
C ASP A 288 0.10 -16.36 13.93
N LYS A 289 -0.52 -15.78 14.96
CA LYS A 289 -1.94 -15.52 15.01
C LYS A 289 -2.19 -14.14 15.61
N SER A 290 -3.07 -13.36 14.98
CA SER A 290 -3.46 -12.07 15.52
C SER A 290 -4.93 -11.78 15.37
N HIS A 291 -5.47 -10.97 16.29
CA HIS A 291 -6.84 -10.44 16.30
C HIS A 291 -6.80 -8.94 16.55
N SER A 292 -7.59 -8.20 15.80
CA SER A 292 -7.53 -6.75 15.87
C SER A 292 -8.91 -6.10 15.67
N PRO A 293 -9.73 -5.99 16.75
CA PRO A 293 -10.90 -5.12 16.74
C PRO A 293 -10.50 -3.64 16.76
N ALA A 294 -11.22 -2.82 15.97
CA ALA A 294 -11.03 -1.38 15.93
C ALA A 294 -12.35 -0.66 15.72
N ILE A 295 -12.46 0.54 16.28
CA ILE A 295 -13.55 1.50 16.05
C ILE A 295 -12.93 2.76 15.47
N ASP A 296 -13.51 3.24 14.39
CA ASP A 296 -13.08 4.44 13.67
C ASP A 296 -14.25 5.42 13.59
N LEU A 297 -14.07 6.63 14.10
CA LEU A 297 -15.05 7.69 14.13
C LEU A 297 -14.53 8.90 13.37
N PHE A 298 -15.37 9.46 12.50
CA PHE A 298 -15.08 10.69 11.76
C PHE A 298 -16.25 11.63 11.82
N SER A 299 -15.98 12.91 12.00
CA SER A 299 -16.94 13.95 11.72
C SER A 299 -16.30 15.15 11.02
N GLU A 300 -17.04 15.78 10.12
CA GLU A 300 -16.68 17.04 9.46
C GLU A 300 -17.87 17.98 9.57
N TYR A 301 -17.62 19.17 10.12
CA TYR A 301 -18.59 20.24 10.20
C TYR A 301 -18.09 21.44 9.39
N LYS A 302 -18.86 21.83 8.38
CA LYS A 302 -18.63 23.04 7.60
C LYS A 302 -19.25 24.21 8.32
N ILE A 303 -18.43 25.00 9.03
CA ILE A 303 -18.86 26.18 9.78
C ILE A 303 -19.39 27.24 8.80
N SER A 304 -18.73 27.37 7.64
CA SER A 304 -19.13 28.26 6.55
C SER A 304 -18.67 27.70 5.20
N SER A 305 -18.93 28.42 4.09
CA SER A 305 -18.37 28.07 2.78
C SER A 305 -16.84 28.14 2.73
N LYS A 306 -16.21 28.80 3.70
CA LYS A 306 -14.76 29.03 3.79
C LYS A 306 -14.08 28.23 4.90
N GLN A 307 -14.85 27.69 5.86
CA GLN A 307 -14.28 27.09 7.06
C GLN A 307 -14.88 25.69 7.30
N SER A 308 -14.03 24.76 7.64
CA SER A 308 -14.43 23.43 8.11
C SER A 308 -13.61 23.00 9.31
N LEU A 309 -14.26 22.25 10.20
CA LEU A 309 -13.66 21.56 11.33
C LEU A 309 -13.83 20.06 11.12
N LEU A 310 -12.75 19.33 11.26
CA LEU A 310 -12.73 17.89 11.11
C LEU A 310 -12.23 17.25 12.41
N PHE A 311 -12.91 16.20 12.83
CA PHE A 311 -12.54 15.38 13.98
C PHE A 311 -12.43 13.92 13.56
N ASN A 312 -11.35 13.26 13.98
CA ASN A 312 -11.09 11.84 13.79
C ASN A 312 -10.74 11.18 15.11
N MET A 313 -11.20 9.94 15.31
CA MET A 313 -10.78 9.10 16.42
C MET A 313 -10.73 7.64 15.98
N VAL A 314 -9.64 6.94 16.31
CA VAL A 314 -9.51 5.49 16.11
C VAL A 314 -9.07 4.86 17.42
N GLY A 315 -9.87 3.92 17.91
CA GLY A 315 -9.52 3.03 18.99
C GLY A 315 -9.24 1.62 18.44
N LYS A 316 -8.14 0.98 18.84
CA LYS A 316 -7.76 -0.35 18.36
C LYS A 316 -7.16 -1.18 19.49
N ILE A 317 -7.51 -2.46 19.52
CA ILE A 317 -6.84 -3.48 20.31
C ILE A 317 -6.20 -4.46 19.33
N LEU A 318 -4.93 -4.76 19.52
CA LEU A 318 -4.21 -5.79 18.80
C LEU A 318 -3.75 -6.85 19.79
N GLN A 319 -4.10 -8.09 19.51
CA GLN A 319 -3.61 -9.25 20.25
C GLN A 319 -2.86 -10.16 19.26
N THR A 320 -1.66 -10.58 19.64
CA THR A 320 -0.81 -11.46 18.84
C THR A 320 -0.32 -12.61 19.69
N ASN A 321 -0.20 -13.77 19.06
CA ASN A 321 0.49 -14.93 19.61
C ASN A 321 1.46 -15.41 18.54
N TYR A 322 2.73 -15.45 18.86
CA TYR A 322 3.81 -15.88 18.00
C TYR A 322 4.62 -16.96 18.70
N ASP A 323 4.69 -18.15 18.09
CA ASP A 323 5.53 -19.25 18.55
C ASP A 323 6.58 -19.52 17.47
N TYR A 324 7.81 -19.66 17.86
CA TYR A 324 8.93 -20.00 16.99
C TYR A 324 9.63 -21.24 17.51
N SER A 325 9.77 -22.22 16.61
CA SER A 325 10.54 -23.45 16.88
C SER A 325 11.56 -23.63 15.77
N TYR A 326 12.81 -23.85 16.15
CA TYR A 326 13.91 -24.14 15.25
C TYR A 326 14.70 -25.32 15.80
N ALA A 327 14.82 -26.39 15.00
CA ALA A 327 15.62 -27.55 15.29
C ALA A 327 16.68 -27.75 14.22
N GLU A 328 17.89 -28.09 14.62
CA GLU A 328 18.94 -28.49 13.68
C GLU A 328 19.73 -29.68 14.22
N ASN A 329 20.11 -30.57 13.30
CA ASN A 329 21.04 -31.66 13.53
C ASN A 329 22.27 -31.42 12.66
N VAL A 330 23.42 -31.26 13.27
CA VAL A 330 24.71 -31.05 12.57
C VAL A 330 25.73 -32.02 13.16
N ASN A 331 26.27 -32.94 12.34
CA ASN A 331 27.24 -33.95 12.77
C ASN A 331 26.75 -34.72 14.01
N GLU A 332 25.48 -35.20 13.99
CA GLU A 332 24.81 -35.91 15.08
C GLU A 332 24.54 -35.05 16.35
N ASN A 333 24.94 -33.80 16.38
CA ASN A 333 24.64 -32.86 17.46
C ASN A 333 23.32 -32.15 17.23
N ASN A 334 22.34 -32.41 18.06
CA ASN A 334 21.04 -31.76 18.03
C ASN A 334 21.06 -30.43 18.78
N SER A 335 20.50 -29.40 18.17
CA SER A 335 20.21 -28.13 18.83
C SER A 335 18.76 -27.75 18.61
N HIS A 336 18.12 -27.24 19.65
CA HIS A 336 16.72 -26.84 19.59
C HIS A 336 16.58 -25.47 20.24
N PHE A 337 15.83 -24.56 19.58
CA PHE A 337 15.54 -23.21 20.03
C PHE A 337 14.05 -22.97 19.93
N GLU A 338 13.41 -22.65 21.03
CA GLU A 338 11.99 -22.32 21.06
C GLU A 338 11.79 -21.01 21.81
N TYR A 339 10.89 -20.16 21.31
CA TYR A 339 10.39 -19.03 22.08
C TYR A 339 8.96 -18.68 21.64
N GLY A 340 8.20 -18.17 22.58
CA GLY A 340 6.87 -17.64 22.37
C GLY A 340 6.79 -16.16 22.70
N VAL A 341 5.92 -15.42 22.06
CA VAL A 341 5.61 -14.02 22.41
C VAL A 341 4.10 -13.83 22.34
N GLU A 342 3.49 -13.53 23.50
CA GLU A 342 2.12 -13.06 23.58
C GLU A 342 2.11 -11.54 23.70
N GLY A 343 1.55 -10.87 22.70
CA GLY A 343 1.52 -9.42 22.65
C GLY A 343 0.09 -8.87 22.75
N LYS A 344 -0.12 -7.84 23.56
CA LYS A 344 -1.37 -7.10 23.63
C LYS A 344 -1.09 -5.61 23.56
N ARG A 345 -1.62 -4.96 22.51
CA ARG A 345 -1.48 -3.52 22.33
C ARG A 345 -2.84 -2.86 22.28
N LYS A 346 -3.03 -1.82 23.08
CA LYS A 346 -4.18 -0.91 23.05
C LYS A 346 -3.71 0.42 22.51
N SER A 347 -4.42 0.98 21.54
CA SER A 347 -4.07 2.27 20.96
C SER A 347 -5.27 3.18 20.75
N LEU A 348 -5.02 4.48 20.87
CA LEU A 348 -5.97 5.56 20.60
C LEU A 348 -5.28 6.61 19.76
N ILE A 349 -5.89 6.96 18.63
CA ILE A 349 -5.45 8.06 17.78
C ILE A 349 -6.60 9.05 17.67
N THR A 350 -6.36 10.32 17.99
CA THR A 350 -7.34 11.40 17.83
C THR A 350 -6.73 12.54 17.00
N GLU A 351 -7.52 13.17 16.14
CA GLU A 351 -7.09 14.31 15.34
C GLU A 351 -8.20 15.34 15.23
N ILE A 352 -7.86 16.60 15.44
CA ILE A 352 -8.71 17.76 15.14
C ILE A 352 -7.99 18.57 14.07
N MET A 353 -8.69 18.96 13.01
CA MET A 353 -8.14 19.78 11.93
C MET A 353 -9.13 20.90 11.57
N HIS A 354 -8.62 22.12 11.49
CA HIS A 354 -9.34 23.29 10.99
C HIS A 354 -8.78 23.69 9.62
N THR A 355 -9.65 23.94 8.66
CA THR A 355 -9.33 24.47 7.35
C THR A 355 -10.04 25.79 7.15
N TYR A 356 -9.29 26.84 6.74
CA TYR A 356 -9.81 28.13 6.33
C TYR A 356 -9.38 28.43 4.90
N SER A 357 -10.34 28.54 3.97
CA SER A 357 -10.09 28.73 2.55
C SER A 357 -10.58 30.09 2.08
N LEU A 358 -9.67 30.92 1.60
CA LEU A 358 -9.92 32.14 0.86
C LEU A 358 -9.83 31.86 -0.65
N LYS A 359 -10.10 32.87 -1.49
CA LYS A 359 -10.09 32.70 -2.95
C LYS A 359 -8.75 32.13 -3.49
N ASN A 360 -7.63 32.67 -2.98
CA ASN A 360 -6.28 32.33 -3.46
C ASN A 360 -5.34 31.78 -2.37
N LEU A 361 -5.83 31.60 -1.15
CA LEU A 361 -5.05 31.15 0.01
C LEU A 361 -5.88 30.16 0.83
N SER A 362 -5.29 29.07 1.24
CA SER A 362 -5.83 28.11 2.21
C SER A 362 -4.88 28.02 3.40
N TRP A 363 -5.45 27.99 4.59
CA TRP A 363 -4.75 27.72 5.84
C TRP A 363 -5.34 26.48 6.48
N ASP A 364 -4.50 25.46 6.67
CA ASP A 364 -4.82 24.23 7.37
C ASP A 364 -4.01 24.16 8.65
N SER A 365 -4.65 23.84 9.77
CA SER A 365 -3.98 23.59 11.05
C SER A 365 -4.63 22.44 11.77
N GLY A 366 -3.85 21.66 12.51
CA GLY A 366 -4.38 20.52 13.23
C GLY A 366 -3.50 20.04 14.35
N LEU A 367 -4.13 19.23 15.20
CA LEU A 367 -3.51 18.58 16.35
C LEU A 367 -3.89 17.09 16.30
N ARG A 368 -2.90 16.21 16.35
CA ARG A 368 -3.09 14.77 16.42
C ARG A 368 -2.36 14.18 17.61
N TYR A 369 -3.07 13.44 18.42
CA TYR A 369 -2.52 12.69 19.56
C TYR A 369 -2.65 11.20 19.30
N LYS A 370 -1.55 10.48 19.50
CA LYS A 370 -1.50 9.01 19.47
C LYS A 370 -0.98 8.52 20.82
N TYR A 371 -1.71 7.59 21.40
CA TYR A 371 -1.33 6.86 22.61
C TYR A 371 -1.35 5.37 22.31
N SER A 372 -0.36 4.63 22.79
CA SER A 372 -0.41 3.18 22.81
C SER A 372 0.24 2.60 24.08
N ASP A 373 -0.36 1.53 24.55
CA ASP A 373 0.06 0.74 25.70
C ASP A 373 0.23 -0.71 25.23
N THR A 374 1.43 -1.24 25.32
CA THR A 374 1.80 -2.55 24.80
C THR A 374 2.39 -3.40 25.92
N HIS A 375 1.87 -4.60 26.07
CA HIS A 375 2.32 -5.63 26.97
C HIS A 375 2.78 -6.84 26.15
N ASN A 376 4.02 -7.29 26.35
CA ASN A 376 4.60 -8.45 25.70
C ASN A 376 5.09 -9.44 26.74
N LEU A 377 4.60 -10.67 26.68
CA LEU A 377 5.04 -11.79 27.48
C LEU A 377 5.91 -12.70 26.64
N TYR A 378 7.19 -12.80 26.98
CA TYR A 378 8.16 -13.68 26.31
C TYR A 378 8.29 -14.98 27.07
N SER A 379 8.09 -16.09 26.40
CA SER A 379 8.35 -17.43 26.89
C SER A 379 9.60 -17.97 26.20
N TYR A 380 10.71 -17.98 26.89
CA TYR A 380 11.97 -18.64 26.52
C TYR A 380 12.40 -19.47 27.74
N ASP A 381 13.66 -19.75 27.97
CA ASP A 381 14.16 -20.45 29.20
C ASP A 381 13.64 -19.78 30.49
N ILE A 382 13.37 -18.48 30.44
CA ILE A 382 12.77 -17.68 31.53
C ILE A 382 11.65 -16.83 30.92
N THR A 383 10.50 -16.80 31.58
CA THR A 383 9.41 -15.90 31.21
C THR A 383 9.74 -14.46 31.59
N ASN A 384 9.73 -13.56 30.62
CA ASN A 384 9.98 -12.14 30.80
C ASN A 384 8.77 -11.31 30.37
N ASP A 385 8.41 -10.33 31.17
CA ASP A 385 7.30 -9.42 30.97
C ASP A 385 7.82 -8.02 30.62
N PHE A 386 7.34 -7.44 29.50
CA PHE A 386 7.75 -6.12 29.04
C PHE A 386 6.55 -5.25 28.74
N ASP A 387 6.41 -4.20 29.52
CA ASP A 387 5.44 -3.14 29.31
C ASP A 387 6.08 -1.94 28.62
N SER A 388 5.45 -1.45 27.57
CA SER A 388 5.86 -0.23 26.87
C SER A 388 4.70 0.73 26.66
N LYS A 389 4.96 2.03 26.81
CA LYS A 389 4.01 3.13 26.56
C LYS A 389 4.60 4.10 25.56
N ASP A 390 3.84 4.39 24.51
CA ASP A 390 4.21 5.32 23.44
C ASP A 390 3.17 6.43 23.35
N GLN A 391 3.64 7.68 23.38
CA GLN A 391 2.82 8.87 23.23
C GLN A 391 3.42 9.77 22.15
N ASN A 392 2.57 10.29 21.29
CA ASN A 392 2.98 11.14 20.20
C ASN A 392 1.95 12.24 19.99
N LEU A 393 2.34 13.51 20.22
CA LEU A 393 1.52 14.69 19.97
C LEU A 393 2.10 15.44 18.78
N TYR A 394 1.35 15.51 17.71
CA TYR A 394 1.72 16.18 16.48
C TYR A 394 0.84 17.39 16.21
N ALA A 395 1.41 18.59 16.32
CA ALA A 395 0.78 19.84 15.94
C ALA A 395 1.34 20.29 14.58
N TYR A 396 0.47 20.72 13.67
CA TYR A 396 0.89 21.17 12.35
C TYR A 396 0.09 22.38 11.88
N THR A 397 0.73 23.21 11.05
CA THR A 397 0.10 24.30 10.33
C THR A 397 0.69 24.44 8.93
N GLN A 398 -0.12 24.85 7.98
CA GLN A 398 0.26 24.96 6.58
C GLN A 398 -0.51 26.08 5.90
N PHE A 399 0.18 26.87 5.10
CA PHE A 399 -0.40 27.82 4.16
C PHE A 399 -0.14 27.37 2.74
N SER A 400 -1.14 27.44 1.87
CA SER A 400 -0.99 27.12 0.44
C SER A 400 -1.83 28.07 -0.39
N GLY A 401 -1.36 28.37 -1.60
CA GLY A 401 -2.09 29.29 -2.47
C GLY A 401 -1.58 29.35 -3.89
N ASN A 402 -2.26 30.17 -4.71
CA ASN A 402 -1.89 30.40 -6.10
C ASN A 402 -1.72 31.89 -6.35
N VAL A 403 -0.63 32.23 -7.02
CA VAL A 403 -0.38 33.58 -7.56
C VAL A 403 -0.05 33.41 -9.04
N LYS A 404 -0.95 33.81 -9.93
CA LYS A 404 -0.84 33.57 -11.37
C LYS A 404 -0.60 32.08 -11.65
N ASN A 405 0.50 31.76 -12.31
CA ASN A 405 0.91 30.40 -12.71
C ASN A 405 1.77 29.69 -11.65
N ILE A 406 1.93 30.28 -10.47
CA ILE A 406 2.72 29.75 -9.37
C ILE A 406 1.80 29.28 -8.25
N TYR A 407 1.90 28.01 -7.89
CA TYR A 407 1.38 27.46 -6.65
C TYR A 407 2.50 27.41 -5.61
N TYR A 408 2.19 27.82 -4.39
CA TYR A 408 3.11 27.74 -3.25
C TYR A 408 2.45 27.05 -2.07
N MET A 409 3.25 26.40 -1.27
CA MET A 409 2.87 25.77 -0.01
C MET A 409 4.04 25.83 0.95
N GLY A 410 3.78 26.27 2.16
CA GLY A 410 4.75 26.26 3.26
C GLY A 410 4.06 25.81 4.54
N GLY A 411 4.71 24.96 5.31
CA GLY A 411 4.15 24.45 6.55
C GLY A 411 5.21 23.92 7.50
N ILE A 412 4.81 23.74 8.73
CA ILE A 412 5.63 23.14 9.79
C ILE A 412 4.77 22.19 10.62
N GLY A 413 5.36 21.08 11.01
CA GLY A 413 4.87 20.21 12.06
C GLY A 413 5.82 20.22 13.25
N ILE A 414 5.28 20.12 14.44
CA ILE A 414 6.04 19.93 15.69
C ILE A 414 5.51 18.64 16.31
N ASN A 415 6.40 17.73 16.62
CA ASN A 415 6.06 16.41 17.13
C ASN A 415 6.74 16.18 18.48
N TRP A 416 5.95 16.12 19.56
CA TRP A 416 6.43 15.67 20.85
C TRP A 416 6.23 14.16 20.95
N VAL A 417 7.32 13.42 21.20
CA VAL A 417 7.33 11.96 21.29
C VAL A 417 7.86 11.57 22.65
N SER A 418 7.12 10.73 23.36
CA SER A 418 7.52 10.15 24.63
C SER A 418 7.35 8.63 24.57
N PHE A 419 8.39 7.93 24.98
CA PHE A 419 8.42 6.48 25.03
C PHE A 419 8.96 6.01 26.37
N LYS A 420 8.36 4.94 26.92
CA LYS A 420 8.82 4.27 28.15
C LYS A 420 8.74 2.77 27.97
N GLU A 421 9.81 2.04 28.31
CA GLU A 421 9.87 0.57 28.35
C GLU A 421 10.79 0.14 29.49
N GLY A 422 10.25 -0.56 30.48
CA GLY A 422 11.00 -0.92 31.68
C GLY A 422 11.63 0.30 32.33
N GLY A 423 12.95 0.30 32.55
CA GLY A 423 13.74 1.43 33.06
C GLY A 423 14.16 2.47 32.04
N ASN A 424 13.91 2.22 30.72
CA ASN A 424 14.31 3.11 29.65
C ASN A 424 13.21 4.13 29.34
N SER A 425 13.58 5.39 29.21
CA SER A 425 12.66 6.44 28.78
C SER A 425 13.29 7.35 27.75
N PHE A 426 12.47 7.78 26.81
CA PHE A 426 12.85 8.68 25.75
C PHE A 426 11.80 9.79 25.62
N ASN A 427 12.25 11.04 25.57
CA ASN A 427 11.36 12.20 25.40
C ASN A 427 12.04 13.22 24.48
N LYS A 428 11.41 13.55 23.34
CA LYS A 428 11.98 14.47 22.33
C LYS A 428 10.91 15.31 21.66
N VAL A 429 11.29 16.54 21.28
CA VAL A 429 10.54 17.39 20.38
C VAL A 429 11.25 17.40 19.03
N LEU A 430 10.51 17.13 17.97
CA LEU A 430 11.00 16.98 16.61
C LEU A 430 10.28 17.97 15.68
N TYR A 431 11.03 18.61 14.78
CA TYR A 431 10.51 19.61 13.85
C TYR A 431 10.39 19.01 12.45
N ARG A 432 9.31 19.35 11.74
CA ARG A 432 8.97 18.80 10.41
C ARG A 432 8.60 19.92 9.44
N PRO A 433 9.53 20.82 9.10
CA PRO A 433 9.27 21.85 8.10
C PRO A 433 9.11 21.25 6.72
N LEU A 434 8.27 21.89 5.90
CA LEU A 434 8.13 21.56 4.49
C LEU A 434 7.79 22.80 3.68
N GLY A 435 8.19 22.78 2.39
CA GLY A 435 7.88 23.82 1.44
C GLY A 435 7.77 23.28 0.04
N ARG A 436 6.90 23.86 -0.78
CA ARG A 436 6.72 23.50 -2.19
C ARG A 436 6.43 24.73 -3.02
N ILE A 437 7.05 24.77 -4.19
CA ILE A 437 6.72 25.73 -5.26
C ILE A 437 6.46 24.92 -6.52
N LYS A 438 5.38 25.26 -7.25
CA LYS A 438 5.06 24.67 -8.56
C LYS A 438 4.75 25.79 -9.54
N TYR A 439 5.46 25.81 -10.66
CA TYR A 439 5.26 26.73 -11.76
C TYR A 439 4.60 26.01 -12.94
N MET A 440 3.50 26.58 -13.44
CA MET A 440 2.70 26.06 -14.54
C MET A 440 2.61 27.10 -15.65
N PRO A 441 3.65 27.23 -16.49
CA PRO A 441 3.63 28.23 -17.59
C PRO A 441 2.55 27.93 -18.63
N LEU A 442 2.19 26.65 -18.79
CA LEU A 442 1.16 26.14 -19.67
C LEU A 442 0.25 25.15 -18.91
N ASP A 443 -0.98 24.97 -19.35
CA ASP A 443 -1.94 24.03 -18.74
C ASP A 443 -1.47 22.56 -18.77
N ASN A 444 -0.62 22.23 -19.74
CA ASN A 444 -0.09 20.90 -19.95
C ASN A 444 1.37 20.70 -19.52
N PHE A 445 2.04 21.72 -18.99
CA PHE A 445 3.42 21.65 -18.52
C PHE A 445 3.57 22.19 -17.10
N SER A 446 4.28 21.51 -16.23
CA SER A 446 4.56 21.99 -14.88
C SER A 446 5.94 21.59 -14.40
N MET A 447 6.55 22.48 -13.62
CA MET A 447 7.78 22.26 -12.86
C MET A 447 7.47 22.44 -11.37
N SER A 448 8.00 21.60 -10.50
CA SER A 448 7.83 21.80 -9.07
C SER A 448 9.06 21.37 -8.29
N TYR A 449 9.35 22.11 -7.24
CA TYR A 449 10.33 21.78 -6.24
C TYR A 449 9.66 21.63 -4.88
N GLN A 450 10.03 20.60 -4.14
CA GLN A 450 9.59 20.36 -2.77
C GLN A 450 10.80 20.07 -1.87
N PHE A 451 10.78 20.70 -0.72
CA PHE A 451 11.64 20.42 0.43
C PHE A 451 10.81 19.85 1.56
N SER A 452 11.34 18.86 2.28
CA SER A 452 10.76 18.39 3.54
C SER A 452 11.81 17.81 4.47
N MET A 453 11.63 17.99 5.77
CA MET A 453 12.41 17.33 6.82
C MET A 453 11.49 16.38 7.58
N GLN A 454 11.90 15.13 7.68
CA GLN A 454 11.13 14.04 8.32
C GLN A 454 12.03 13.32 9.32
N PRO A 455 11.96 13.65 10.62
CA PRO A 455 12.64 12.89 11.65
C PRO A 455 12.20 11.43 11.66
N THR A 456 13.16 10.51 11.72
CA THR A 456 12.95 9.08 11.88
C THR A 456 13.24 8.69 13.31
N ILE A 457 12.30 7.97 13.94
CA ILE A 457 12.38 7.55 15.34
C ILE A 457 12.64 6.04 15.34
N PRO A 458 13.57 5.51 16.19
CA PRO A 458 13.75 4.07 16.34
C PRO A 458 12.46 3.40 16.81
N SER A 459 12.16 2.23 16.27
CA SER A 459 11.02 1.43 16.73
C SER A 459 11.31 0.81 18.11
N LEU A 460 10.25 0.45 18.83
CA LEU A 460 10.39 -0.20 20.13
C LEU A 460 11.17 -1.52 20.01
N SER A 461 10.89 -2.28 18.97
CA SER A 461 11.58 -3.55 18.70
C SER A 461 13.09 -3.37 18.46
N THR A 462 13.51 -2.24 17.86
CA THR A 462 14.93 -1.96 17.61
C THR A 462 15.66 -1.42 18.86
N LEU A 463 14.93 -0.84 19.82
CA LEU A 463 15.48 -0.33 21.10
C LEU A 463 15.55 -1.41 22.17
N SER A 464 14.75 -2.49 22.06
CA SER A 464 14.69 -3.56 23.07
C SER A 464 16.02 -4.27 23.21
N GLY A 465 16.52 -4.41 24.45
CA GLY A 465 17.77 -5.11 24.76
C GLY A 465 17.69 -6.64 24.70
N ILE A 466 16.59 -7.20 24.16
CA ILE A 466 16.39 -8.65 24.08
C ILE A 466 17.28 -9.23 22.97
N THR A 467 18.06 -10.26 23.34
CA THR A 467 18.85 -11.05 22.40
C THR A 467 18.12 -12.34 22.07
N LYS A 468 17.94 -12.62 20.78
CA LYS A 468 17.30 -13.83 20.26
C LYS A 468 18.33 -14.66 19.52
N ASN A 469 18.52 -15.91 19.92
CA ASN A 469 19.28 -16.88 19.13
C ASN A 469 18.41 -17.30 17.94
N LEU A 470 18.93 -17.12 16.73
CA LEU A 470 18.28 -17.55 15.49
C LEU A 470 18.65 -19.00 15.16
N ASN A 471 19.91 -19.38 15.43
CA ASN A 471 20.47 -20.71 15.35
C ASN A 471 21.81 -20.76 16.09
N ARG A 472 22.59 -21.83 15.99
CA ARG A 472 23.89 -21.96 16.68
C ARG A 472 24.95 -20.94 16.26
N TYR A 473 24.81 -20.33 15.08
CA TYR A 473 25.80 -19.42 14.47
C TYR A 473 25.33 -17.97 14.43
N GLU A 474 24.08 -17.70 14.77
CA GLU A 474 23.46 -16.41 14.50
C GLU A 474 22.54 -15.97 15.64
N PHE A 475 22.58 -14.66 15.95
CA PHE A 475 21.66 -14.02 16.90
C PHE A 475 21.25 -12.61 16.43
N GLU A 476 20.13 -12.12 16.93
CA GLU A 476 19.64 -10.76 16.74
C GLU A 476 19.46 -10.08 18.09
N THR A 477 19.84 -8.79 18.17
CA THR A 477 19.65 -8.00 19.38
C THR A 477 19.24 -6.56 19.04
N GLY A 478 18.49 -5.92 19.93
CA GLY A 478 18.19 -4.49 19.81
C GLY A 478 19.31 -3.61 20.35
N ASN A 479 19.15 -2.29 20.23
CA ASN A 479 20.13 -1.29 20.63
C ASN A 479 19.48 -0.07 21.27
N SER A 480 19.52 0.01 22.59
CA SER A 480 18.94 1.14 23.35
C SER A 480 19.70 2.48 23.15
N ALA A 481 20.90 2.44 22.55
CA ALA A 481 21.71 3.62 22.27
C ALA A 481 21.31 4.37 20.99
N LEU A 482 20.35 3.86 20.22
CA LEU A 482 19.86 4.53 19.01
C LEU A 482 19.19 5.88 19.31
N ARG A 483 19.35 6.83 18.41
CA ARG A 483 18.77 8.17 18.52
C ARG A 483 17.98 8.51 17.27
N PRO A 484 16.91 9.31 17.37
CA PRO A 484 16.24 9.85 16.19
C PRO A 484 17.19 10.68 15.35
N TYR A 485 16.96 10.68 14.05
CA TYR A 485 17.70 11.48 13.08
C TYR A 485 16.77 12.16 12.08
N ASP A 486 17.24 13.23 11.45
CA ASP A 486 16.47 14.00 10.47
C ASP A 486 16.78 13.53 9.04
N ASN A 487 15.73 13.10 8.34
CA ASN A 487 15.78 12.86 6.90
C ASN A 487 15.42 14.15 6.17
N ILE A 488 16.36 14.71 5.43
CA ILE A 488 16.17 15.89 4.57
C ILE A 488 15.91 15.38 3.15
N LYS A 489 14.77 15.80 2.59
CA LYS A 489 14.34 15.37 1.25
C LYS A 489 14.15 16.57 0.34
N HIS A 490 14.72 16.49 -0.86
CA HIS A 490 14.53 17.42 -1.96
C HIS A 490 13.95 16.67 -3.15
N LYS A 491 12.88 17.18 -3.73
CA LYS A 491 12.23 16.59 -4.90
C LYS A 491 12.02 17.67 -5.98
N LEU A 492 12.65 17.49 -7.12
CA LEU A 492 12.38 18.25 -8.35
C LEU A 492 11.53 17.39 -9.27
N SER A 493 10.46 17.94 -9.83
CA SER A 493 9.57 17.23 -10.74
C SER A 493 9.22 18.07 -11.94
N LEU A 494 9.30 17.45 -13.13
CA LEU A 494 8.84 17.99 -14.39
C LEU A 494 7.70 17.10 -14.89
N SER A 495 6.63 17.68 -15.37
CA SER A 495 5.55 16.92 -16.04
C SER A 495 5.04 17.66 -17.27
N TRP A 496 4.81 16.89 -18.32
CA TRP A 496 4.30 17.37 -19.59
C TRP A 496 3.22 16.42 -20.12
N ASN A 497 2.06 16.98 -20.49
CA ASN A 497 0.87 16.23 -20.89
C ASN A 497 0.32 16.75 -22.23
N PRO A 498 1.06 16.57 -23.36
CA PRO A 498 0.57 16.96 -24.67
C PRO A 498 -0.38 15.90 -25.24
N ASN A 499 -1.67 16.24 -25.41
CA ASN A 499 -2.69 15.40 -26.04
C ASN A 499 -2.71 13.94 -25.58
N ARG A 500 -2.07 13.02 -26.36
CA ARG A 500 -2.04 11.56 -26.13
C ARG A 500 -0.92 11.11 -25.21
N TRP A 501 0.04 11.98 -24.90
CA TRP A 501 1.21 11.67 -24.08
C TRP A 501 1.06 12.21 -22.68
N TYR A 502 1.61 11.49 -21.73
CA TYR A 502 1.98 12.03 -20.42
C TYR A 502 3.43 11.63 -20.13
N ILE A 503 4.26 12.59 -19.79
CA ILE A 503 5.67 12.39 -19.48
C ILE A 503 5.95 13.04 -18.12
N SER A 504 6.67 12.35 -17.25
CA SER A 504 7.18 12.94 -16.01
C SER A 504 8.60 12.50 -15.71
N LEU A 505 9.39 13.43 -15.19
CA LEU A 505 10.73 13.23 -14.70
C LEU A 505 10.81 13.74 -13.27
N ASN A 506 11.26 12.91 -12.33
CA ASN A 506 11.47 13.31 -10.95
C ASN A 506 12.92 13.05 -10.56
N TYR A 507 13.52 14.00 -9.86
CA TYR A 507 14.82 13.84 -9.21
C TYR A 507 14.62 13.98 -7.71
N ASN A 508 14.96 12.95 -6.95
CA ASN A 508 14.79 12.89 -5.50
C ASN A 508 16.17 12.71 -4.86
N ILE A 509 16.46 13.54 -3.85
CA ILE A 509 17.62 13.38 -2.98
C ILE A 509 17.09 13.26 -1.55
N GLU A 510 17.56 12.24 -0.84
CA GLU A 510 17.34 12.07 0.58
C GLU A 510 18.71 11.96 1.27
N SER A 511 18.90 12.76 2.33
CA SER A 511 20.14 12.77 3.10
C SER A 511 19.84 12.80 4.60
N ALA A 512 20.70 12.15 5.38
CA ALA A 512 20.67 12.17 6.83
C ALA A 512 22.08 12.10 7.41
N LYS A 513 22.25 12.63 8.62
CA LYS A 513 23.45 12.49 9.44
C LYS A 513 23.11 11.85 10.76
N ASN A 514 24.09 11.16 11.39
CA ASN A 514 23.94 10.51 12.69
C ASN A 514 22.70 9.60 12.72
N LEU A 515 22.51 8.79 11.68
CA LEU A 515 21.35 7.92 11.52
C LEU A 515 21.63 6.52 12.07
N PHE A 516 20.57 5.77 12.34
CA PHE A 516 20.68 4.34 12.59
C PHE A 516 20.28 3.55 11.34
N ALA A 517 20.96 2.43 11.11
CA ALA A 517 20.66 1.48 10.02
C ALA A 517 21.11 0.06 10.38
N SER A 518 20.77 -0.90 9.56
CA SER A 518 21.10 -2.31 9.80
C SER A 518 22.60 -2.56 9.74
N GLY A 519 23.13 -3.24 10.74
CA GLY A 519 24.52 -3.66 10.85
C GLY A 519 24.65 -5.15 11.10
N ILE A 520 25.82 -5.70 10.75
CA ILE A 520 26.27 -7.05 11.05
C ILE A 520 27.64 -6.98 11.74
N TYR A 521 27.88 -7.82 12.73
CA TYR A 521 29.13 -7.94 13.49
C TYR A 521 29.35 -9.38 13.93
N CYS A 522 30.59 -9.70 14.31
CA CYS A 522 30.92 -11.00 14.89
C CYS A 522 31.18 -10.86 16.39
N GLN A 523 30.63 -11.77 17.19
CA GLN A 523 30.84 -11.84 18.63
C GLN A 523 30.87 -13.31 19.08
N ASN A 524 31.95 -13.74 19.69
CA ASN A 524 32.17 -15.11 20.19
C ASN A 524 31.91 -16.16 19.09
N GLY A 525 32.42 -15.92 17.86
CA GLY A 525 32.27 -16.84 16.72
C GLY A 525 30.86 -16.86 16.09
N LYS A 526 29.93 -16.05 16.59
CA LYS A 526 28.56 -15.92 16.03
C LYS A 526 28.36 -14.59 15.33
N SER A 527 27.60 -14.61 14.26
CA SER A 527 27.16 -13.40 13.56
C SER A 527 25.97 -12.78 14.26
N GLY A 528 26.12 -11.51 14.67
CA GLY A 528 25.09 -10.70 15.32
C GLY A 528 24.48 -9.67 14.36
N TYR A 529 23.16 -9.50 14.44
CA TYR A 529 22.40 -8.51 13.66
C TYR A 529 21.82 -7.47 14.62
N GLN A 530 22.07 -6.20 14.30
CA GLN A 530 21.63 -5.08 15.14
C GLN A 530 21.49 -3.81 14.31
N HIS A 531 20.60 -2.90 14.69
CA HIS A 531 20.68 -1.54 14.19
C HIS A 531 21.80 -0.79 14.92
N ILE A 532 22.67 -0.13 14.15
CA ILE A 532 23.81 0.64 14.66
C ILE A 532 23.76 2.06 14.10
N ASN A 533 24.49 2.99 14.76
CA ASN A 533 24.56 4.37 14.30
C ASN A 533 25.55 4.51 13.13
N PHE A 534 25.15 5.18 12.08
CA PHE A 534 25.93 5.54 10.89
C PHE A 534 26.15 7.05 10.86
N ASP A 535 27.27 7.51 10.29
CA ASP A 535 27.60 8.94 10.19
C ASP A 535 26.70 9.66 9.17
N SER A 536 26.49 9.05 8.00
CA SER A 536 25.70 9.68 6.98
C SER A 536 25.02 8.70 6.01
N LYS A 537 23.93 9.17 5.44
CA LYS A 537 23.21 8.54 4.35
C LYS A 537 22.98 9.52 3.22
N THR A 538 23.10 9.05 1.98
CA THR A 538 22.66 9.75 0.77
C THR A 538 21.94 8.77 -0.13
N VAL A 539 20.70 9.07 -0.50
CA VAL A 539 19.91 8.33 -1.49
C VAL A 539 19.55 9.27 -2.62
N ARG A 540 19.81 8.87 -3.88
CA ARG A 540 19.42 9.63 -5.07
C ARG A 540 18.60 8.73 -5.96
N LYS A 541 17.43 9.24 -6.41
CA LYS A 541 16.56 8.52 -7.33
C LYS A 541 16.18 9.43 -8.49
N ILE A 542 16.23 8.90 -9.72
CA ILE A 542 15.78 9.60 -10.92
C ILE A 542 14.69 8.73 -11.53
N ASP A 543 13.44 9.23 -11.51
CA ASP A 543 12.28 8.49 -11.99
C ASP A 543 11.79 9.09 -13.29
N PHE A 544 11.77 8.31 -14.35
CA PHE A 544 11.13 8.66 -15.61
C PHE A 544 9.88 7.79 -15.79
N TYR A 545 8.76 8.43 -16.12
CA TYR A 545 7.51 7.76 -16.46
C TYR A 545 6.95 8.35 -17.74
N THR A 546 6.44 7.50 -18.61
CA THR A 546 5.73 7.91 -19.83
C THR A 546 4.49 7.06 -20.05
N SER A 547 3.46 7.66 -20.61
CA SER A 547 2.24 6.98 -21.02
C SER A 547 1.75 7.53 -22.35
N PHE A 548 1.35 6.66 -23.27
CA PHE A 548 0.92 7.02 -24.62
C PHE A 548 -0.37 6.30 -25.04
N ASP A 549 -1.36 7.06 -25.57
CA ASP A 549 -2.56 6.51 -26.21
C ASP A 549 -2.26 6.11 -27.64
N ILE A 550 -2.06 4.82 -27.91
CA ILE A 550 -1.93 4.27 -29.25
C ILE A 550 -3.25 4.48 -30.02
N ILE A 551 -4.35 4.06 -29.37
CA ILE A 551 -5.72 4.31 -29.85
C ILE A 551 -6.47 4.99 -28.69
N LYS A 552 -6.91 6.23 -28.91
CA LYS A 552 -7.63 7.01 -27.90
C LYS A 552 -8.80 6.22 -27.32
N ASP A 553 -8.88 6.17 -25.99
CA ASP A 553 -9.93 5.50 -25.20
C ASP A 553 -10.05 3.97 -25.41
N MET A 554 -9.10 3.34 -26.12
CA MET A 554 -9.10 1.90 -26.38
C MET A 554 -7.79 1.21 -26.02
N LEU A 555 -6.64 1.74 -26.44
CA LEU A 555 -5.35 1.08 -26.29
C LEU A 555 -4.30 2.11 -25.84
N PHE A 556 -3.71 1.86 -24.69
CA PHE A 556 -2.56 2.65 -24.23
C PHE A 556 -1.43 1.76 -23.73
N ILE A 557 -0.26 2.32 -23.75
CA ILE A 557 0.96 1.77 -23.14
C ILE A 557 1.48 2.77 -22.13
N ASP A 558 1.91 2.30 -20.97
CA ASP A 558 2.75 3.08 -20.08
C ASP A 558 4.02 2.33 -19.70
N GLY A 559 5.04 3.08 -19.31
CA GLY A 559 6.31 2.55 -18.89
C GLY A 559 7.05 3.49 -17.96
N TYR A 560 7.91 2.94 -17.13
CA TYR A 560 8.74 3.70 -16.22
C TYR A 560 10.10 3.03 -16.03
N ILE A 561 11.07 3.87 -15.70
CA ILE A 561 12.39 3.47 -15.24
C ILE A 561 12.84 4.43 -14.14
N SER A 562 13.42 3.88 -13.08
CA SER A 562 14.02 4.63 -11.99
C SER A 562 15.46 4.17 -11.76
N TYR A 563 16.38 5.10 -11.77
CA TYR A 563 17.76 4.91 -11.31
C TYR A 563 17.80 5.15 -9.81
N ASN A 564 18.32 4.20 -9.03
CA ASN A 564 18.39 4.26 -7.58
C ASN A 564 19.86 4.12 -7.14
N TYR A 565 20.36 5.12 -6.43
CA TYR A 565 21.69 5.13 -5.84
C TYR A 565 21.60 5.33 -4.33
N TYR A 566 22.21 4.43 -3.57
CA TYR A 566 22.27 4.44 -2.12
C TYR A 566 23.73 4.52 -1.67
N LYS A 567 23.98 5.31 -0.64
CA LYS A 567 25.29 5.41 0.00
C LYS A 567 25.12 5.61 1.51
N PHE A 568 25.77 4.76 2.30
CA PHE A 568 25.86 4.85 3.76
C PHE A 568 27.32 4.87 4.18
N LYS A 569 27.65 5.67 5.19
CA LYS A 569 29.00 5.76 5.75
C LYS A 569 28.95 5.54 7.26
N ILE A 570 29.91 4.77 7.75
CA ILE A 570 30.22 4.57 9.16
C ILE A 570 31.74 4.53 9.30
N GLU A 571 32.30 5.44 10.10
CA GLU A 571 33.76 5.61 10.22
C GLU A 571 34.41 5.71 8.83
N ASP A 572 35.38 4.85 8.55
CA ASP A 572 36.07 4.79 7.25
C ASP A 572 35.39 3.88 6.23
N GLU A 573 34.34 3.13 6.63
CA GLU A 573 33.64 2.21 5.74
C GLU A 573 32.53 2.91 4.94
N THR A 574 32.38 2.53 3.69
CA THR A 574 31.33 3.03 2.79
C THR A 574 30.59 1.85 2.16
N PHE A 575 29.27 1.82 2.36
CA PHE A 575 28.35 0.87 1.72
C PHE A 575 27.57 1.59 0.65
N SER A 576 27.61 1.09 -0.58
CA SER A 576 26.89 1.71 -1.70
C SER A 576 26.26 0.66 -2.61
N LEU A 577 25.13 1.04 -3.20
CA LEU A 577 24.38 0.21 -4.13
C LEU A 577 23.79 1.09 -5.23
N THR A 578 23.90 0.62 -6.47
CA THR A 578 23.18 1.19 -7.62
C THR A 578 22.30 0.11 -8.21
N ASP A 579 21.02 0.40 -8.40
CA ASP A 579 20.10 -0.52 -9.05
C ASP A 579 18.95 0.24 -9.75
N TYR A 580 18.16 -0.47 -10.56
CA TYR A 580 17.10 0.10 -11.38
C TYR A 580 15.74 -0.52 -11.05
N THR A 581 14.72 0.32 -10.92
CA THR A 581 13.31 -0.11 -10.98
C THR A 581 12.80 0.15 -12.38
N TYR A 582 12.15 -0.81 -13.01
CA TYR A 582 11.54 -0.59 -14.32
C TYR A 582 10.31 -1.47 -14.50
N GLY A 583 9.44 -1.03 -15.39
CA GLY A 583 8.23 -1.77 -15.69
C GLY A 583 7.29 -0.99 -16.60
N GLY A 584 6.12 -1.56 -16.79
CA GLY A 584 5.07 -0.95 -17.59
C GLY A 584 3.88 -1.86 -17.79
N LYS A 585 2.91 -1.34 -18.50
CA LYS A 585 1.71 -2.09 -18.88
C LYS A 585 1.18 -1.67 -20.24
N ILE A 586 0.51 -2.61 -20.89
CA ILE A 586 -0.31 -2.39 -22.11
C ILE A 586 -1.74 -2.73 -21.73
N VAL A 587 -2.66 -1.79 -21.93
CA VAL A 587 -4.06 -1.99 -21.56
C VAL A 587 -4.94 -1.72 -22.78
N PHE A 588 -5.81 -2.69 -23.08
CA PHE A 588 -6.78 -2.65 -24.16
C PHE A 588 -8.21 -2.70 -23.61
N TYR A 589 -9.10 -1.87 -24.16
CA TYR A 589 -10.53 -1.85 -23.86
C TYR A 589 -11.36 -1.91 -25.12
N LEU A 590 -12.35 -2.77 -25.13
CA LEU A 590 -13.35 -2.82 -26.21
C LEU A 590 -14.72 -3.13 -25.62
N LYS A 591 -15.59 -2.14 -25.51
CA LYS A 591 -16.92 -2.29 -24.90
C LYS A 591 -16.84 -2.90 -23.49
N ASN A 592 -17.26 -4.15 -23.35
CA ASN A 592 -17.29 -4.91 -22.10
C ASN A 592 -16.03 -5.78 -21.87
N PHE A 593 -15.11 -5.79 -22.82
CA PHE A 593 -13.87 -6.56 -22.76
C PHE A 593 -12.69 -5.68 -22.42
N SER A 594 -11.77 -6.20 -21.62
CA SER A 594 -10.45 -5.61 -21.44
C SER A 594 -9.36 -6.68 -21.38
N ALA A 595 -8.18 -6.32 -21.84
CA ALA A 595 -6.96 -7.10 -21.68
C ALA A 595 -5.85 -6.22 -21.12
N ASN A 596 -5.00 -6.78 -20.29
CA ASN A 596 -3.87 -6.11 -19.67
C ASN A 596 -2.65 -7.02 -19.67
N ILE A 597 -1.51 -6.47 -20.03
CA ILE A 597 -0.19 -7.10 -19.85
C ILE A 597 0.61 -6.14 -19.00
N SER A 598 1.16 -6.61 -17.89
CA SER A 598 2.00 -5.79 -17.01
C SER A 598 3.25 -6.53 -16.58
N PHE A 599 4.29 -5.76 -16.36
CA PHE A 599 5.55 -6.23 -15.82
C PHE A 599 6.16 -5.16 -14.91
N ASN A 600 6.68 -5.57 -13.75
CA ASN A 600 7.35 -4.71 -12.80
C ASN A 600 8.59 -5.41 -12.27
N HIS A 601 9.73 -4.77 -12.39
CA HIS A 601 10.98 -5.17 -11.76
C HIS A 601 11.22 -4.33 -10.51
N ASN A 602 11.31 -4.98 -9.35
CA ASN A 602 11.68 -4.32 -8.10
C ASN A 602 13.19 -4.37 -7.91
N PRO A 603 13.82 -3.24 -7.54
CA PRO A 603 15.26 -3.15 -7.35
C PRO A 603 15.67 -3.77 -6.01
N LYS A 604 16.98 -3.92 -5.86
CA LYS A 604 17.59 -3.99 -4.53
C LYS A 604 17.54 -2.61 -3.87
N GLU A 605 17.31 -2.59 -2.56
CA GLU A 605 17.43 -1.38 -1.73
C GLU A 605 18.46 -1.60 -0.64
N LEU A 606 19.26 -0.57 -0.34
CA LEU A 606 20.28 -0.63 0.71
C LEU A 606 19.85 0.16 1.94
N PHE A 607 20.02 -0.45 3.12
CA PHE A 607 19.84 0.21 4.41
C PHE A 607 20.95 -0.18 5.39
N GLY A 608 21.97 0.66 5.47
CA GLY A 608 23.20 0.35 6.20
C GLY A 608 24.04 -0.71 5.48
N MET A 609 24.32 -1.81 6.14
CA MET A 609 25.06 -2.98 5.62
C MET A 609 24.15 -4.02 4.98
N LYS A 610 22.81 -3.80 5.00
CA LYS A 610 21.81 -4.75 4.51
C LYS A 610 21.17 -4.26 3.22
N SER A 611 21.21 -5.08 2.19
CA SER A 611 20.41 -4.89 0.98
C SER A 611 19.19 -5.81 0.98
N PHE A 612 18.06 -5.31 0.46
CA PHE A 612 16.79 -6.04 0.37
C PHE A 612 16.42 -6.25 -1.10
N TYR A 613 15.77 -7.38 -1.35
CA TYR A 613 15.25 -7.75 -2.66
C TYR A 613 13.74 -7.78 -2.62
N GLY A 614 13.08 -7.08 -3.54
CA GLY A 614 11.65 -7.15 -3.72
C GLY A 614 11.21 -8.18 -4.75
N GLU A 615 9.93 -8.52 -4.72
CA GLU A 615 9.33 -9.40 -5.71
C GLU A 615 9.14 -8.66 -7.04
N SER A 616 9.71 -9.21 -8.12
CA SER A 616 9.43 -8.75 -9.49
C SER A 616 8.26 -9.54 -10.05
N THR A 617 7.22 -8.86 -10.49
CA THR A 617 5.96 -9.48 -10.91
C THR A 617 5.64 -9.20 -12.38
N GLY A 618 4.87 -10.07 -12.98
CA GLY A 618 4.28 -9.88 -14.30
C GLY A 618 2.91 -10.52 -14.37
N SER A 619 2.02 -9.98 -15.19
CA SER A 619 0.72 -10.59 -15.42
C SER A 619 0.25 -10.40 -16.85
N VAL A 620 -0.50 -11.37 -17.32
CA VAL A 620 -1.33 -11.27 -18.54
C VAL A 620 -2.73 -11.62 -18.11
N ASP A 621 -3.66 -10.69 -18.25
CA ASP A 621 -5.03 -10.91 -17.82
C ASP A 621 -6.05 -10.31 -18.80
N CYS A 622 -7.22 -10.96 -18.91
CA CYS A 622 -8.36 -10.46 -19.63
C CYS A 622 -9.62 -10.53 -18.77
N SER A 623 -10.57 -9.68 -19.05
CA SER A 623 -11.88 -9.70 -18.40
C SER A 623 -13.01 -9.37 -19.37
N TYR A 624 -14.17 -10.00 -19.14
CA TYR A 624 -15.39 -9.77 -19.91
C TYR A 624 -16.56 -9.57 -18.97
N LYS A 625 -17.29 -8.46 -19.17
CA LYS A 625 -18.49 -8.12 -18.40
C LYS A 625 -19.74 -8.50 -19.15
N TYR A 626 -20.51 -9.42 -18.59
CA TYR A 626 -21.83 -9.82 -19.09
C TYR A 626 -22.90 -9.44 -18.08
N LYS A 627 -23.73 -8.46 -18.44
CA LYS A 627 -24.78 -7.91 -17.55
C LYS A 627 -24.20 -7.44 -16.20
N ARG A 628 -24.51 -8.14 -15.13
CA ARG A 628 -24.08 -7.88 -13.73
C ARG A 628 -22.86 -8.70 -13.30
N MET A 629 -22.42 -9.62 -14.14
CA MET A 629 -21.25 -10.48 -13.87
C MET A 629 -20.04 -9.99 -14.64
N THR A 630 -18.87 -10.10 -14.02
CA THR A 630 -17.59 -9.95 -14.73
C THR A 630 -16.78 -11.22 -14.51
N PHE A 631 -16.29 -11.79 -15.59
CA PHE A 631 -15.38 -12.91 -15.59
C PHE A 631 -13.99 -12.42 -15.93
N SER A 632 -12.96 -12.88 -15.21
CA SER A 632 -11.57 -12.58 -15.52
C SER A 632 -10.74 -13.86 -15.52
N LEU A 633 -9.83 -13.93 -16.47
CA LEU A 633 -8.83 -15.01 -16.58
C LEU A 633 -7.46 -14.34 -16.66
N GLY A 634 -6.50 -14.87 -15.93
CA GLY A 634 -5.15 -14.32 -15.92
C GLY A 634 -4.08 -15.37 -15.69
N VAL A 635 -2.86 -15.01 -16.06
CA VAL A 635 -1.64 -15.73 -15.71
C VAL A 635 -0.73 -14.78 -14.98
N TRP A 636 -0.39 -15.10 -13.74
CA TRP A 636 0.54 -14.34 -12.92
C TRP A 636 1.94 -14.96 -13.03
N ASN A 637 2.94 -14.10 -13.17
CA ASN A 637 4.35 -14.46 -13.36
C ASN A 637 4.59 -15.51 -14.45
N PRO A 638 4.12 -15.25 -15.71
CA PRO A 638 4.29 -16.19 -16.81
C PRO A 638 5.77 -16.44 -17.11
N PHE A 639 6.07 -17.66 -17.59
CA PHE A 639 7.41 -18.09 -18.04
C PHE A 639 8.48 -18.12 -16.95
N LYS A 640 8.10 -18.15 -15.66
CA LYS A 640 9.04 -18.28 -14.53
C LYS A 640 9.08 -19.72 -14.01
N LYS A 641 10.23 -20.14 -13.48
CA LYS A 641 10.37 -21.41 -12.75
C LYS A 641 9.98 -21.27 -11.28
N TYR A 642 10.25 -20.12 -10.69
CA TYR A 642 9.89 -19.70 -9.33
C TYR A 642 9.82 -18.19 -9.28
N VAL A 643 9.24 -17.65 -8.22
CA VAL A 643 9.27 -16.23 -7.92
C VAL A 643 10.05 -16.02 -6.62
N GLN A 644 11.06 -15.16 -6.65
CA GLN A 644 11.73 -14.72 -5.43
C GLN A 644 10.79 -13.72 -4.74
N SER A 645 10.14 -14.18 -3.67
CA SER A 645 9.14 -13.37 -2.95
C SER A 645 9.80 -12.30 -2.09
N SER A 646 10.92 -12.66 -1.43
CA SER A 646 11.74 -11.73 -0.67
C SER A 646 13.17 -12.25 -0.57
N GLY A 647 14.09 -11.38 -0.18
CA GLY A 647 15.47 -11.77 0.12
C GLY A 647 16.23 -10.59 0.71
N PHE A 648 17.34 -10.89 1.34
CA PHE A 648 18.27 -9.89 1.82
C PHE A 648 19.72 -10.40 1.79
N GLU A 649 20.63 -9.45 1.86
CA GLU A 649 22.06 -9.67 1.90
C GLU A 649 22.69 -8.68 2.88
N TYR A 650 23.48 -9.18 3.82
CA TYR A 650 24.41 -8.38 4.62
C TYR A 650 25.82 -8.56 4.07
N ALA A 651 26.54 -7.48 3.93
CA ALA A 651 27.94 -7.50 3.51
C ALA A 651 28.75 -6.51 4.33
N ARG A 652 29.79 -7.00 5.00
CA ARG A 652 30.87 -6.26 5.65
C ARG A 652 32.15 -7.08 5.54
N ASN A 653 33.32 -6.46 5.61
CA ASN A 653 34.61 -7.16 5.51
C ASN A 653 34.66 -8.41 6.40
N GLY A 654 34.83 -9.60 5.79
CA GLY A 654 34.87 -10.88 6.51
C GLY A 654 33.53 -11.39 7.06
N LEU A 655 32.44 -10.68 6.80
CA LEU A 655 31.09 -11.07 7.24
C LEU A 655 30.12 -10.96 6.05
N TYR A 656 29.50 -12.08 5.70
CA TYR A 656 28.56 -12.12 4.59
C TYR A 656 27.36 -13.03 4.93
N LYS A 657 26.15 -12.55 4.67
CA LYS A 657 24.92 -13.34 4.87
C LYS A 657 23.93 -13.08 3.75
N THR A 658 23.37 -14.14 3.18
CA THR A 658 22.22 -14.03 2.29
C THR A 658 21.06 -14.89 2.77
N GLU A 659 19.86 -14.43 2.48
CA GLU A 659 18.64 -15.23 2.62
C GLU A 659 17.70 -14.90 1.45
N TYR A 660 17.22 -15.94 0.76
CA TYR A 660 16.32 -15.84 -0.37
C TYR A 660 15.13 -16.76 -0.17
N PHE A 661 13.95 -16.18 -0.04
CA PHE A 661 12.69 -16.90 0.01
C PHE A 661 12.08 -16.97 -1.39
N ARG A 662 11.81 -18.17 -1.87
CA ARG A 662 11.30 -18.44 -3.21
C ARG A 662 10.04 -19.30 -3.13
N ILE A 663 9.07 -18.98 -4.02
CA ILE A 663 7.79 -19.68 -4.12
C ILE A 663 7.62 -20.16 -5.56
N LYS A 664 7.56 -21.49 -5.78
CA LYS A 664 7.29 -22.08 -7.10
C LYS A 664 5.83 -21.84 -7.51
N ASP A 665 4.91 -21.95 -6.57
CA ASP A 665 3.46 -21.82 -6.79
C ASP A 665 3.02 -20.44 -7.26
N ASN A 666 3.85 -19.40 -7.08
CA ASN A 666 3.63 -18.08 -7.63
C ASN A 666 4.04 -17.94 -9.12
N ALA A 667 4.73 -18.95 -9.67
CA ALA A 667 5.17 -18.95 -11.06
C ALA A 667 4.11 -19.59 -11.96
N ASN A 668 3.81 -18.98 -13.10
CA ASN A 668 2.81 -19.42 -14.07
C ASN A 668 1.42 -19.68 -13.45
N MET A 669 1.05 -18.91 -12.42
CA MET A 669 -0.19 -19.11 -11.70
C MET A 669 -1.39 -18.66 -12.54
N ILE A 670 -2.25 -19.60 -12.92
CA ILE A 670 -3.49 -19.32 -13.67
C ILE A 670 -4.55 -18.93 -12.65
N THR A 671 -5.21 -17.79 -12.87
CA THR A 671 -6.26 -17.24 -11.98
C THR A 671 -7.57 -17.09 -12.74
N LEU A 672 -8.67 -17.40 -12.05
CA LEU A 672 -10.04 -17.17 -12.50
C LEU A 672 -10.73 -16.25 -11.51
N GLY A 673 -11.27 -15.12 -11.99
CA GLY A 673 -12.05 -14.20 -11.17
C GLY A 673 -13.49 -14.10 -11.62
N VAL A 674 -14.41 -14.04 -10.66
CA VAL A 674 -15.83 -13.79 -10.89
C VAL A 674 -16.31 -12.68 -9.97
N SER A 675 -16.99 -11.70 -10.50
CA SER A 675 -17.69 -10.70 -9.69
C SER A 675 -19.15 -10.59 -10.10
N TYR A 676 -20.02 -10.31 -9.13
CA TYR A 676 -21.44 -10.12 -9.31
C TYR A 676 -21.92 -8.93 -8.48
N ASP A 677 -22.58 -7.95 -9.13
CA ASP A 677 -23.07 -6.73 -8.51
C ASP A 677 -24.54 -6.49 -8.83
N ILE A 678 -25.34 -6.28 -7.78
CA ILE A 678 -26.75 -5.87 -7.89
C ILE A 678 -26.91 -4.49 -7.27
N ASN A 679 -27.57 -3.59 -8.00
CA ASN A 679 -28.05 -2.30 -7.50
C ASN A 679 -29.55 -2.22 -7.63
N TRP A 680 -30.20 -1.61 -6.65
CA TRP A 680 -31.62 -1.28 -6.70
C TRP A 680 -31.87 0.11 -6.09
N GLY A 681 -33.00 0.69 -6.46
CA GLY A 681 -33.38 2.03 -6.04
C GLY A 681 -32.79 3.15 -6.89
N LYS A 682 -33.04 4.40 -6.49
CA LYS A 682 -32.41 5.58 -7.08
C LYS A 682 -31.02 5.70 -6.51
N SER A 683 -30.02 5.86 -7.35
CA SER A 683 -28.60 5.87 -7.03
C SER A 683 -28.25 6.62 -5.71
N TYR A 684 -27.32 6.17 -4.93
CA TYR A 684 -27.07 6.59 -3.54
C TYR A 684 -25.65 7.18 -3.31
N LYS A 685 -25.46 7.85 -2.18
CA LYS A 685 -24.16 8.41 -1.77
C LYS A 685 -23.34 7.35 -1.03
N ALA A 686 -22.27 6.86 -1.63
CA ALA A 686 -21.28 6.08 -0.91
C ALA A 686 -20.23 7.02 -0.32
N ARG A 687 -20.14 7.09 1.01
CA ARG A 687 -19.02 7.69 1.74
C ARG A 687 -18.60 6.72 2.81
N ASN A 688 -17.49 6.07 2.61
CA ASN A 688 -16.85 5.24 3.62
C ASN A 688 -15.55 5.91 4.03
N LYS A 689 -15.37 6.14 5.32
CA LYS A 689 -14.12 6.64 5.84
C LYS A 689 -13.38 5.56 6.61
N ARG A 690 -12.06 5.64 6.51
CA ARG A 690 -11.14 5.03 7.45
C ARG A 690 -10.05 6.04 7.78
N LEU A 691 -9.82 6.30 9.05
CA LEU A 691 -8.60 6.96 9.48
C LEU A 691 -7.43 6.07 9.07
N ASN A 692 -6.37 6.66 8.52
CA ASN A 692 -5.14 5.91 8.31
C ASN A 692 -4.62 5.48 9.68
N ASN A 693 -4.97 4.25 10.03
CA ASN A 693 -4.50 3.64 11.26
C ASN A 693 -3.10 3.07 10.98
N SER A 694 -2.10 3.93 11.11
CA SER A 694 -0.70 3.53 11.04
C SER A 694 -0.24 2.75 12.28
N ASP A 695 -1.17 2.46 13.21
CA ASP A 695 -0.89 1.61 14.35
C ASP A 695 -0.82 0.15 13.88
N ASN A 696 0.39 -0.29 13.65
CA ASN A 696 0.75 -1.66 13.25
C ASN A 696 1.20 -2.48 14.46
N THR A 697 1.95 -3.53 14.22
CA THR A 697 2.56 -4.38 15.26
C THR A 697 3.82 -3.76 15.90
N ASP A 698 4.09 -2.46 15.69
CA ASP A 698 5.26 -1.81 16.27
C ASP A 698 5.20 -1.85 17.81
N GLY A 699 6.28 -2.29 18.43
CA GLY A 699 6.34 -2.54 19.87
C GLY A 699 5.94 -3.96 20.33
N ILE A 700 5.37 -4.79 19.43
CA ILE A 700 5.23 -6.22 19.67
C ILE A 700 6.41 -6.90 18.99
N VAL A 701 7.32 -7.44 19.79
CA VAL A 701 8.50 -8.17 19.29
C VAL A 701 8.04 -9.60 18.95
N LYS A 702 8.36 -10.05 17.74
CA LYS A 702 8.12 -11.43 17.29
C LYS A 702 9.42 -12.22 17.28
#